data_91f67f809335554a544b0fc7da403b47
#
_entry.id   91f67f809335554a544b0fc7da403b47
#
_cell.length_a   1.000
_cell.length_b   1.000
_cell.length_c   1.000
_cell.angle_alpha   90.00
_cell.angle_beta   90.00
_cell.angle_gamma   90.00
#
_symmetry.space_group_name_H-M   'P 1'
#
loop_
_entity.id
_entity.type
_entity.pdbx_description
1 polymer ?
#
loop_
_entity_poly.entity_id
_entity_poly.type
_entity_poly.pdbx_seq_one_letter_code
_entity_poly.pdbx_strand_id
1 'polypeptide(L)'
;MQGQRGPSTPRRGRIVWAVVASSSVAWIFVVYLAYYTVHKPLTVTVVLALADRVADLAAWAAFLFIATALGHRLLRRWSPESPLEELIFAAGCGLGFVSLLVLALGLIGGLNRWLLYAISLVACLVLLADLKAVVRLLRSLRRPHCRSLLDKLLVGYLLLTVSLSLLACLTPPVAWDSQVYHLTGPKLFIERGRIVGDIDIPYLGFPSLVEMLFLSGMLLKSDLVARLIHFTYALLTIGLLYSFAHRYLQSAKPWLAPAIYLSAPSIVVVSTWAYVDLGLAFYTLAALYAFVAWTESRRSHWLLLLGILSGFALGVKYTSVLTPIVLGLLVLWESRRQGRTAVLRHLLLTWMPAAVVACPWYFKNWALTGNPFYPFFFPGRFWDAFRAWWYSRWGTGLLDQPLRLLVAPWDMTIMGVEGKAGYEATIGPVLLACLPLLLLYALRKNGEQRTSRIAVYALILCGAHYSLWLYGVAQSELLQQTRLLFPIFPLLALLAAMAVERLALFDVKGFSPQRFVLMALSVTLWLNALSFVISFGVDSPFPYFAGLETREQFLDRHLGDYYRVLSYVNEKLPPSARVLFLWEPRSYYCRRQCSPDAILDRFKHLRFLYGDAESIARYLRAEGFSHVLFHKAGFEQILAARFDPILPEDVETLRTLQEEYWQPLEQISESYVLYEVR
;
A
#
# COMPACT_ATOMS: atom_id res chain seq x y z
N MET A 1 47.98 -52.10 7.59
CA MET A 1 46.66 -51.95 6.93
C MET A 1 46.75 -50.75 5.98
N GLN A 2 46.90 -51.03 4.67
CA GLN A 2 47.01 -50.03 3.64
C GLN A 2 45.63 -49.56 3.26
N GLY A 3 45.35 -48.25 3.45
CA GLY A 3 44.14 -47.62 2.96
C GLY A 3 44.17 -47.40 1.46
N GLN A 4 43.30 -48.06 0.73
CA GLN A 4 43.08 -47.84 -0.70
C GLN A 4 42.49 -46.45 -0.91
N ARG A 5 43.30 -45.56 -1.51
CA ARG A 5 42.78 -44.32 -2.11
C ARG A 5 42.09 -44.63 -3.43
N GLY A 6 40.79 -44.43 -3.51
CA GLY A 6 40.03 -44.54 -4.74
C GLY A 6 40.60 -43.63 -5.87
N PRO A 7 40.49 -44.02 -7.14
CA PRO A 7 41.08 -43.31 -8.27
C PRO A 7 40.50 -41.90 -8.40
N SER A 8 41.36 -40.87 -8.22
CA SER A 8 41.04 -39.48 -8.52
C SER A 8 40.83 -39.34 -10.05
N THR A 9 39.62 -39.09 -10.50
CA THR A 9 39.34 -38.80 -11.91
C THR A 9 40.25 -37.64 -12.38
N PRO A 10 41.01 -37.80 -13.45
CA PRO A 10 41.95 -36.78 -13.89
C PRO A 10 41.20 -35.47 -14.25
N ARG A 11 41.80 -34.32 -13.95
CA ARG A 11 41.23 -32.97 -14.15
C ARG A 11 40.67 -32.74 -15.55
N ARG A 12 41.25 -33.39 -16.58
CA ARG A 12 40.76 -33.44 -17.98
C ARG A 12 39.37 -34.10 -18.09
N GLY A 13 39.10 -35.18 -17.38
CA GLY A 13 37.80 -35.85 -17.43
C GLY A 13 36.68 -34.94 -16.87
N ARG A 14 36.93 -34.19 -15.80
CA ARG A 14 35.93 -33.25 -15.23
C ARG A 14 35.60 -32.13 -16.21
N ILE A 15 36.56 -31.60 -16.93
CA ILE A 15 36.35 -30.55 -17.94
C ILE A 15 35.51 -31.11 -19.11
N VAL A 16 35.81 -32.28 -19.60
CA VAL A 16 35.04 -32.95 -20.68
C VAL A 16 33.60 -33.18 -20.24
N TRP A 17 33.38 -33.70 -19.00
CA TRP A 17 32.04 -33.90 -18.48
C TRP A 17 31.27 -32.57 -18.30
N ALA A 18 31.92 -31.51 -17.81
CA ALA A 18 31.31 -30.19 -17.68
C ALA A 18 30.91 -29.63 -19.08
N VAL A 19 31.77 -29.74 -20.07
CA VAL A 19 31.48 -29.31 -21.45
C VAL A 19 30.32 -30.14 -22.05
N VAL A 20 30.34 -31.46 -21.90
CA VAL A 20 29.25 -32.32 -22.42
C VAL A 20 27.93 -31.97 -21.70
N ALA A 21 27.93 -31.83 -20.38
CA ALA A 21 26.74 -31.48 -19.64
C ALA A 21 26.18 -30.09 -20.03
N SER A 22 27.05 -29.08 -20.14
CA SER A 22 26.65 -27.75 -20.59
C SER A 22 26.12 -27.73 -22.01
N SER A 23 26.79 -28.46 -22.96
CA SER A 23 26.33 -28.59 -24.33
C SER A 23 24.99 -29.33 -24.42
N SER A 24 24.79 -30.37 -23.60
CA SER A 24 23.52 -31.10 -23.56
C SER A 24 22.39 -30.23 -23.02
N VAL A 25 22.63 -29.44 -21.97
CA VAL A 25 21.65 -28.49 -21.44
C VAL A 25 21.31 -27.41 -22.47
N ALA A 26 22.34 -26.86 -23.15
CA ALA A 26 22.14 -25.88 -24.22
C ALA A 26 21.36 -26.48 -25.39
N TRP A 27 21.66 -27.71 -25.81
CA TRP A 27 20.93 -28.40 -26.86
C TRP A 27 19.47 -28.65 -26.49
N ILE A 28 19.20 -29.15 -25.28
CA ILE A 28 17.84 -29.34 -24.81
C ILE A 28 17.09 -28.01 -24.89
N PHE A 29 17.69 -26.92 -24.39
CA PHE A 29 17.10 -25.59 -24.43
C PHE A 29 16.79 -25.15 -25.88
N VAL A 30 17.73 -25.32 -26.81
CA VAL A 30 17.55 -24.96 -28.23
C VAL A 30 16.42 -25.77 -28.85
N VAL A 31 16.36 -27.07 -28.60
CA VAL A 31 15.30 -27.94 -29.14
C VAL A 31 13.93 -27.53 -28.63
N TYR A 32 13.80 -27.28 -27.29
CA TYR A 32 12.54 -26.83 -26.71
C TYR A 32 12.15 -25.45 -27.25
N LEU A 33 13.10 -24.52 -27.30
CA LEU A 33 12.84 -23.17 -27.82
C LEU A 33 12.37 -23.25 -29.28
N ALA A 34 13.07 -23.98 -30.14
CA ALA A 34 12.69 -24.14 -31.55
C ALA A 34 11.30 -24.80 -31.70
N TYR A 35 11.04 -25.88 -30.95
CA TYR A 35 9.75 -26.56 -30.98
C TYR A 35 8.60 -25.62 -30.56
N TYR A 36 8.76 -24.93 -29.45
CA TYR A 36 7.71 -24.04 -28.93
C TYR A 36 7.56 -22.75 -29.74
N THR A 37 8.62 -22.30 -30.42
CA THR A 37 8.53 -21.16 -31.35
C THR A 37 7.74 -21.54 -32.62
N VAL A 38 7.92 -22.78 -33.13
CA VAL A 38 7.26 -23.23 -34.37
C VAL A 38 5.84 -23.75 -34.11
N HIS A 39 5.64 -24.53 -33.06
CA HIS A 39 4.39 -25.27 -32.83
C HIS A 39 3.45 -24.67 -31.76
N LYS A 40 3.90 -23.67 -31.03
CA LYS A 40 3.14 -22.97 -29.97
C LYS A 40 3.27 -21.45 -30.16
N PRO A 41 2.45 -20.63 -29.50
CA PRO A 41 2.48 -19.16 -29.64
C PRO A 41 3.69 -18.50 -28.94
N LEU A 42 4.85 -19.17 -28.87
CA LEU A 42 6.09 -18.59 -28.37
C LEU A 42 6.75 -17.78 -29.48
N THR A 43 6.20 -16.60 -29.74
CA THR A 43 6.77 -15.63 -30.67
C THR A 43 7.89 -14.82 -30.01
N VAL A 44 8.68 -14.11 -30.79
CA VAL A 44 9.68 -13.16 -30.29
C VAL A 44 9.00 -12.11 -29.36
N THR A 45 7.81 -11.69 -29.74
CA THR A 45 7.01 -10.75 -28.94
C THR A 45 6.71 -11.29 -27.53
N VAL A 46 6.30 -12.55 -27.40
CA VAL A 46 6.07 -13.22 -26.12
C VAL A 46 7.36 -13.26 -25.29
N VAL A 47 8.48 -13.64 -25.89
CA VAL A 47 9.78 -13.71 -25.20
C VAL A 47 10.21 -12.33 -24.70
N LEU A 48 10.05 -11.29 -25.52
CA LEU A 48 10.38 -9.92 -25.13
C LEU A 48 9.44 -9.39 -24.03
N ALA A 49 8.15 -9.70 -24.08
CA ALA A 49 7.21 -9.34 -23.03
C ALA A 49 7.56 -10.00 -21.68
N LEU A 50 7.88 -11.30 -21.69
CA LEU A 50 8.33 -11.99 -20.48
C LEU A 50 9.66 -11.44 -19.96
N ALA A 51 10.61 -11.15 -20.84
CA ALA A 51 11.88 -10.53 -20.45
C ALA A 51 11.68 -9.15 -19.82
N ASP A 52 10.71 -8.37 -20.33
CA ASP A 52 10.36 -7.06 -19.75
C ASP A 52 9.75 -7.21 -18.33
N ARG A 53 8.89 -8.22 -18.10
CA ARG A 53 8.37 -8.54 -16.75
C ARG A 53 9.48 -8.99 -15.79
N VAL A 54 10.43 -9.80 -16.28
CA VAL A 54 11.62 -10.19 -15.50
C VAL A 54 12.47 -8.97 -15.17
N ALA A 55 12.60 -8.01 -16.08
CA ALA A 55 13.31 -6.75 -15.82
C ALA A 55 12.61 -5.88 -14.77
N ASP A 56 11.26 -5.84 -14.72
CA ASP A 56 10.50 -5.19 -13.66
C ASP A 56 10.78 -5.84 -12.29
N LEU A 57 10.76 -7.17 -12.21
CA LEU A 57 11.09 -7.91 -11.00
C LEU A 57 12.55 -7.69 -10.57
N ALA A 58 13.48 -7.66 -11.51
CA ALA A 58 14.89 -7.41 -11.24
C ALA A 58 15.12 -5.99 -10.71
N ALA A 59 14.47 -4.98 -11.29
CA ALA A 59 14.53 -3.60 -10.83
C ALA A 59 13.96 -3.46 -9.40
N TRP A 60 12.81 -4.07 -9.13
CA TRP A 60 12.24 -4.13 -7.78
C TRP A 60 13.17 -4.82 -6.78
N ALA A 61 13.70 -6.00 -7.12
CA ALA A 61 14.59 -6.75 -6.25
C ALA A 61 15.88 -5.98 -5.96
N ALA A 62 16.48 -5.34 -6.97
CA ALA A 62 17.67 -4.51 -6.80
C ALA A 62 17.39 -3.29 -5.90
N PHE A 63 16.27 -2.60 -6.12
CA PHE A 63 15.85 -1.48 -5.29
C PHE A 63 15.67 -1.90 -3.82
N LEU A 64 14.94 -2.99 -3.58
CA LEU A 64 14.70 -3.52 -2.24
C LEU A 64 16.02 -3.96 -1.58
N PHE A 65 16.92 -4.57 -2.34
CA PHE A 65 18.22 -5.02 -1.85
C PHE A 65 19.10 -3.86 -1.41
N ILE A 66 19.16 -2.77 -2.19
CA ILE A 66 19.90 -1.54 -1.84
C ILE A 66 19.27 -0.86 -0.62
N ALA A 67 17.94 -0.74 -0.58
CA ALA A 67 17.21 -0.17 0.55
C ALA A 67 17.48 -0.99 1.83
N THR A 68 17.41 -2.33 1.75
CA THR A 68 17.72 -3.22 2.89
C THR A 68 19.16 -3.08 3.36
N ALA A 69 20.13 -2.94 2.45
CA ALA A 69 21.53 -2.73 2.81
C ALA A 69 21.75 -1.38 3.53
N LEU A 70 21.04 -0.33 3.09
CA LEU A 70 21.05 0.98 3.77
C LEU A 70 20.49 0.84 5.20
N GLY A 71 19.34 0.20 5.34
CA GLY A 71 18.74 -0.03 6.65
C GLY A 71 19.61 -0.91 7.56
N HIS A 72 20.25 -1.95 7.02
CA HIS A 72 21.21 -2.77 7.75
C HIS A 72 22.39 -1.92 8.27
N ARG A 73 22.96 -1.00 7.44
CA ARG A 73 24.01 -0.09 7.87
C ARG A 73 23.59 0.79 9.04
N LEU A 74 22.37 1.32 9.00
CA LEU A 74 21.83 2.19 10.04
C LEU A 74 21.55 1.42 11.34
N LEU A 75 21.13 0.15 11.23
CA LEU A 75 20.75 -0.69 12.36
C LEU A 75 21.87 -1.63 12.86
N ARG A 76 23.02 -1.68 12.21
CA ARG A 76 24.06 -2.69 12.51
C ARG A 76 24.60 -2.67 13.94
N ARG A 77 24.41 -1.57 14.68
CA ARG A 77 24.76 -1.46 16.11
C ARG A 77 23.63 -2.00 17.01
N TRP A 78 22.50 -2.32 16.45
CA TRP A 78 21.34 -2.83 17.12
C TRP A 78 21.24 -4.30 16.74
N SER A 79 21.50 -5.18 17.70
CA SER A 79 21.55 -6.62 17.42
C SER A 79 20.13 -7.20 17.52
N PRO A 80 19.39 -7.37 16.43
CA PRO A 80 18.20 -8.22 16.41
C PRO A 80 18.61 -9.65 16.75
N GLU A 81 17.71 -10.41 17.35
CA GLU A 81 18.05 -11.74 17.83
C GLU A 81 17.88 -12.83 16.75
N SER A 82 17.23 -12.48 15.63
CA SER A 82 17.08 -13.42 14.50
C SER A 82 17.40 -12.78 13.16
N PRO A 83 17.96 -13.54 12.19
CA PRO A 83 18.23 -13.05 10.85
C PRO A 83 16.98 -12.52 10.12
N LEU A 84 15.81 -13.12 10.37
CA LEU A 84 14.55 -12.68 9.77
C LEU A 84 14.13 -11.31 10.31
N GLU A 85 14.21 -11.09 11.61
CA GLU A 85 13.92 -9.77 12.22
C GLU A 85 14.85 -8.71 11.68
N GLU A 86 16.15 -9.02 11.61
CA GLU A 86 17.15 -8.09 11.09
C GLU A 86 16.84 -7.68 9.65
N LEU A 87 16.49 -8.62 8.78
CA LEU A 87 16.10 -8.33 7.40
C LEU A 87 14.83 -7.46 7.33
N ILE A 88 13.81 -7.78 8.13
CA ILE A 88 12.53 -7.05 8.12
C ILE A 88 12.74 -5.60 8.58
N PHE A 89 13.42 -5.39 9.70
CA PHE A 89 13.67 -4.04 10.21
C PHE A 89 14.64 -3.27 9.31
N ALA A 90 15.66 -3.94 8.76
CA ALA A 90 16.55 -3.32 7.78
C ALA A 90 15.79 -2.90 6.51
N ALA A 91 14.93 -3.75 5.96
CA ALA A 91 14.11 -3.40 4.80
C ALA A 91 13.14 -2.25 5.11
N GLY A 92 12.40 -2.32 6.21
CA GLY A 92 11.44 -1.28 6.59
C GLY A 92 12.09 0.08 6.86
N CYS A 93 13.18 0.11 7.64
CA CYS A 93 13.93 1.34 7.88
C CYS A 93 14.61 1.85 6.61
N GLY A 94 15.18 0.95 5.80
CA GLY A 94 15.82 1.32 4.54
C GLY A 94 14.86 1.98 3.57
N LEU A 95 13.66 1.40 3.38
CA LEU A 95 12.60 2.00 2.56
C LEU A 95 12.20 3.38 3.09
N GLY A 96 11.98 3.53 4.40
CA GLY A 96 11.66 4.83 5.00
C GLY A 96 12.74 5.89 4.76
N PHE A 97 14.02 5.56 4.93
CA PHE A 97 15.12 6.50 4.69
C PHE A 97 15.33 6.79 3.20
N VAL A 98 15.17 5.81 2.30
CA VAL A 98 15.20 6.04 0.84
C VAL A 98 14.11 7.04 0.45
N SER A 99 12.91 6.92 1.02
CA SER A 99 11.82 7.87 0.77
C SER A 99 12.20 9.31 1.15
N LEU A 100 12.83 9.51 2.31
CA LEU A 100 13.30 10.85 2.74
C LEU A 100 14.40 11.39 1.80
N LEU A 101 15.31 10.55 1.32
CA LEU A 101 16.32 10.92 0.33
C LEU A 101 15.69 11.36 -0.99
N VAL A 102 14.69 10.62 -1.46
CA VAL A 102 13.95 10.96 -2.69
C VAL A 102 13.14 12.25 -2.53
N LEU A 103 12.52 12.46 -1.35
CA LEU A 103 11.88 13.73 -1.02
C LEU A 103 12.89 14.89 -1.13
N ALA A 104 14.06 14.75 -0.52
CA ALA A 104 15.11 15.79 -0.58
C ALA A 104 15.55 16.05 -2.03
N LEU A 105 15.82 15.01 -2.82
CA LEU A 105 16.14 15.12 -4.25
C LEU A 105 15.03 15.83 -5.03
N GLY A 106 13.78 15.48 -4.75
CA GLY A 106 12.62 16.08 -5.41
C GLY A 106 12.47 17.57 -5.10
N LEU A 107 12.70 17.98 -3.86
CA LEU A 107 12.63 19.40 -3.46
C LEU A 107 13.71 20.26 -4.10
N ILE A 108 14.91 19.72 -4.33
CA ILE A 108 16.02 20.44 -4.99
C ILE A 108 16.03 20.33 -6.53
N GLY A 109 15.04 19.62 -7.14
CA GLY A 109 14.96 19.47 -8.59
C GLY A 109 15.83 18.34 -9.18
N GLY A 110 16.13 17.32 -8.38
CA GLY A 110 16.97 16.18 -8.77
C GLY A 110 16.20 14.95 -9.27
N LEU A 111 14.94 15.07 -9.71
CA LEU A 111 14.15 13.93 -10.18
C LEU A 111 14.50 13.56 -11.63
N ASN A 112 15.65 12.92 -11.79
CA ASN A 112 16.15 12.50 -13.09
C ASN A 112 16.59 11.03 -13.04
N ARG A 113 16.23 10.26 -14.07
CA ARG A 113 16.55 8.82 -14.19
C ARG A 113 18.04 8.55 -14.09
N TRP A 114 18.86 9.34 -14.78
CA TRP A 114 20.30 9.13 -14.81
C TRP A 114 20.96 9.44 -13.47
N LEU A 115 20.47 10.49 -12.78
CA LEU A 115 20.94 10.81 -11.44
C LEU A 115 20.57 9.68 -10.46
N LEU A 116 19.36 9.11 -10.57
CA LEU A 116 18.95 7.99 -9.71
C LEU A 116 19.79 6.73 -9.97
N TYR A 117 20.15 6.44 -11.23
CA TYR A 117 21.07 5.35 -11.55
C TYR A 117 22.48 5.61 -10.98
N ALA A 118 22.99 6.83 -11.11
CA ALA A 118 24.28 7.20 -10.54
C ALA A 118 24.29 7.06 -9.01
N ILE A 119 23.24 7.56 -8.33
CA ILE A 119 23.08 7.42 -6.87
C ILE A 119 23.00 5.95 -6.48
N SER A 120 22.24 5.14 -7.22
CA SER A 120 22.10 3.70 -6.97
C SER A 120 23.43 2.97 -7.12
N LEU A 121 24.22 3.32 -8.13
CA LEU A 121 25.58 2.78 -8.34
C LEU A 121 26.52 3.16 -7.18
N VAL A 122 26.53 4.44 -6.80
CA VAL A 122 27.33 4.93 -5.65
C VAL A 122 26.87 4.22 -4.37
N ALA A 123 25.57 4.09 -4.15
CA ALA A 123 25.02 3.35 -3.01
C ALA A 123 25.50 1.89 -3.00
N CYS A 124 25.51 1.20 -4.14
CA CYS A 124 26.05 -0.15 -4.24
C CYS A 124 27.53 -0.23 -3.83
N LEU A 125 28.34 0.72 -4.26
CA LEU A 125 29.78 0.77 -3.92
C LEU A 125 29.98 1.06 -2.43
N VAL A 126 29.29 2.08 -1.89
CA VAL A 126 29.38 2.48 -0.48
C VAL A 126 28.84 1.42 0.45
N LEU A 127 27.76 0.74 0.09
CA LEU A 127 27.09 -0.29 0.90
C LEU A 127 27.56 -1.71 0.60
N LEU A 128 28.67 -1.92 -0.11
CA LEU A 128 29.12 -3.25 -0.55
C LEU A 128 29.27 -4.25 0.59
N ALA A 129 29.75 -3.82 1.76
CA ALA A 129 29.86 -4.67 2.95
C ALA A 129 28.48 -5.06 3.50
N ASP A 130 27.51 -4.13 3.47
CA ASP A 130 26.15 -4.34 3.95
C ASP A 130 25.36 -5.19 2.97
N LEU A 131 25.54 -5.03 1.65
CA LEU A 131 25.00 -5.91 0.63
C LEU A 131 25.45 -7.36 0.84
N LYS A 132 26.76 -7.56 1.09
CA LYS A 132 27.28 -8.89 1.46
C LYS A 132 26.69 -9.42 2.77
N ALA A 133 26.43 -8.56 3.74
CA ALA A 133 25.77 -8.94 5.00
C ALA A 133 24.30 -9.36 4.75
N VAL A 134 23.54 -8.61 3.95
CA VAL A 134 22.17 -8.97 3.56
C VAL A 134 22.14 -10.34 2.85
N VAL A 135 23.08 -10.61 1.94
CA VAL A 135 23.19 -11.95 1.31
C VAL A 135 23.46 -13.03 2.34
N ARG A 136 24.33 -12.79 3.33
CA ARG A 136 24.59 -13.74 4.40
C ARG A 136 23.34 -13.99 5.27
N LEU A 137 22.61 -12.92 5.61
CA LEU A 137 21.36 -13.02 6.35
C LEU A 137 20.33 -13.85 5.57
N LEU A 138 20.14 -13.58 4.28
CA LEU A 138 19.24 -14.37 3.42
C LEU A 138 19.62 -15.83 3.37
N ARG A 139 20.91 -16.15 3.27
CA ARG A 139 21.41 -17.54 3.28
C ARG A 139 21.29 -18.21 4.66
N SER A 140 21.27 -17.44 5.74
CA SER A 140 21.11 -17.94 7.11
C SER A 140 19.65 -18.17 7.49
N LEU A 141 18.69 -17.73 6.67
CA LEU A 141 17.27 -18.02 6.89
C LEU A 141 17.07 -19.54 6.85
N ARG A 142 16.64 -20.08 7.99
CA ARG A 142 16.29 -21.50 8.06
C ARG A 142 14.97 -21.73 7.32
N ARG A 143 14.87 -22.87 6.66
CA ARG A 143 13.59 -23.29 6.08
C ARG A 143 12.53 -23.35 7.17
N PRO A 144 11.34 -22.81 6.93
CA PRO A 144 10.28 -22.85 7.92
C PRO A 144 9.96 -24.30 8.31
N HIS A 145 9.85 -24.54 9.60
CA HIS A 145 9.51 -25.86 10.11
C HIS A 145 8.00 -26.09 9.91
N CYS A 146 7.64 -26.79 8.86
CA CYS A 146 6.27 -27.25 8.60
C CYS A 146 6.12 -28.69 9.10
N ARG A 147 5.96 -28.86 10.42
CA ARG A 147 5.91 -30.20 11.05
C ARG A 147 4.51 -30.82 10.97
N SER A 148 3.48 -30.03 11.12
CA SER A 148 2.09 -30.49 11.14
C SER A 148 1.43 -30.33 9.77
N LEU A 149 0.33 -31.07 9.53
CA LEU A 149 -0.52 -30.87 8.37
C LEU A 149 -1.07 -29.43 8.32
N LEU A 150 -1.43 -28.88 9.48
CA LEU A 150 -1.89 -27.51 9.60
C LEU A 150 -0.83 -26.51 9.10
N ASP A 151 0.45 -26.66 9.53
CA ASP A 151 1.52 -25.78 9.04
C ASP A 151 1.63 -25.83 7.51
N LYS A 152 1.53 -27.04 6.94
CA LYS A 152 1.60 -27.21 5.47
C LYS A 152 0.41 -26.52 4.76
N LEU A 153 -0.80 -26.64 5.33
CA LEU A 153 -2.00 -25.98 4.78
C LEU A 153 -1.89 -24.45 4.88
N LEU A 154 -1.46 -23.92 6.02
CA LEU A 154 -1.29 -22.48 6.22
C LEU A 154 -0.20 -21.90 5.30
N VAL A 155 0.96 -22.55 5.23
CA VAL A 155 2.06 -22.13 4.35
C VAL A 155 1.66 -22.27 2.87
N GLY A 156 0.97 -23.34 2.50
CA GLY A 156 0.43 -23.52 1.14
C GLY A 156 -0.53 -22.40 0.75
N TYR A 157 -1.44 -22.03 1.65
CA TYR A 157 -2.35 -20.89 1.48
C TYR A 157 -1.57 -19.56 1.28
N LEU A 158 -0.61 -19.29 2.17
CA LEU A 158 0.22 -18.08 2.08
C LEU A 158 1.01 -18.02 0.77
N LEU A 159 1.65 -19.11 0.37
CA LEU A 159 2.42 -19.18 -0.87
C LEU A 159 1.53 -18.96 -2.10
N LEU A 160 0.36 -19.59 -2.14
CA LEU A 160 -0.57 -19.42 -3.26
C LEU A 160 -1.04 -17.96 -3.37
N THR A 161 -1.54 -17.40 -2.26
CA THR A 161 -2.05 -16.02 -2.23
C THR A 161 -0.96 -15.00 -2.58
N VAL A 162 0.23 -15.13 -1.98
CA VAL A 162 1.39 -14.25 -2.27
C VAL A 162 1.83 -14.36 -3.73
N SER A 163 1.86 -15.58 -4.29
CA SER A 163 2.25 -15.77 -5.69
C SER A 163 1.26 -15.14 -6.67
N LEU A 164 -0.03 -15.32 -6.44
CA LEU A 164 -1.06 -14.70 -7.28
C LEU A 164 -1.04 -13.17 -7.16
N SER A 165 -0.86 -12.63 -5.94
CA SER A 165 -0.69 -11.18 -5.74
C SER A 165 0.54 -10.63 -6.44
N LEU A 166 1.67 -11.34 -6.39
CA LEU A 166 2.89 -10.97 -7.12
C LEU A 166 2.64 -10.89 -8.63
N LEU A 167 1.99 -11.90 -9.20
CA LEU A 167 1.63 -11.91 -10.62
C LEU A 167 0.68 -10.76 -10.97
N ALA A 168 -0.34 -10.51 -10.14
CA ALA A 168 -1.25 -9.39 -10.33
C ALA A 168 -0.53 -8.02 -10.33
N CYS A 169 0.53 -7.84 -9.52
CA CYS A 169 1.35 -6.62 -9.54
C CYS A 169 2.05 -6.36 -10.88
N LEU A 170 2.21 -7.37 -11.73
CA LEU A 170 2.88 -7.27 -13.03
C LEU A 170 1.92 -6.88 -14.17
N THR A 171 0.73 -6.38 -13.86
CA THR A 171 -0.22 -5.79 -14.84
C THR A 171 -0.27 -4.27 -14.71
N PRO A 172 -0.74 -3.53 -15.73
CA PRO A 172 -0.90 -2.08 -15.64
C PRO A 172 -1.80 -1.65 -14.46
N PRO A 173 -1.54 -0.52 -13.80
CA PRO A 173 -2.35 -0.05 -12.68
C PRO A 173 -3.74 0.40 -13.13
N VAL A 174 -4.79 -0.19 -12.57
CA VAL A 174 -6.19 0.16 -12.87
C VAL A 174 -6.96 0.65 -11.65
N ALA A 175 -6.39 0.55 -10.45
CA ALA A 175 -7.04 0.95 -9.21
C ALA A 175 -7.27 2.46 -9.14
N TRP A 176 -8.41 2.86 -8.55
CA TRP A 176 -8.92 4.23 -8.57
C TRP A 176 -7.92 5.25 -8.01
N ASP A 177 -7.55 5.16 -6.72
CA ASP A 177 -6.67 6.15 -6.09
C ASP A 177 -5.24 6.12 -6.65
N SER A 178 -4.80 4.97 -7.22
CA SER A 178 -3.55 4.92 -7.98
C SER A 178 -3.55 5.92 -9.13
N GLN A 179 -4.69 6.06 -9.82
CA GLN A 179 -4.85 6.96 -10.97
C GLN A 179 -5.24 8.39 -10.59
N VAL A 180 -5.83 8.58 -9.39
CA VAL A 180 -6.18 9.92 -8.90
C VAL A 180 -4.95 10.65 -8.40
N TYR A 181 -4.14 10.04 -7.51
CA TYR A 181 -3.01 10.75 -6.88
C TYR A 181 -1.78 9.90 -6.56
N HIS A 182 -1.88 8.61 -6.19
CA HIS A 182 -0.71 7.84 -5.75
C HIS A 182 0.35 7.64 -6.84
N LEU A 183 -0.04 7.48 -8.10
CA LEU A 183 0.88 7.42 -9.24
C LEU A 183 0.85 8.72 -10.04
N THR A 184 -0.25 9.46 -10.05
CA THR A 184 -0.38 10.73 -10.77
C THR A 184 0.58 11.76 -10.20
N GLY A 185 0.67 11.90 -8.87
CA GLY A 185 1.63 12.81 -8.24
C GLY A 185 3.07 12.50 -8.63
N PRO A 186 3.59 11.29 -8.38
CA PRO A 186 4.90 10.86 -8.85
C PRO A 186 5.16 11.11 -10.33
N LYS A 187 4.19 10.80 -11.22
CA LYS A 187 4.29 11.08 -12.66
C LYS A 187 4.51 12.57 -12.93
N LEU A 188 3.67 13.43 -12.37
CA LEU A 188 3.74 14.88 -12.58
C LEU A 188 5.05 15.47 -12.02
N PHE A 189 5.55 14.97 -10.89
CA PHE A 189 6.83 15.37 -10.33
C PHE A 189 8.02 14.92 -11.21
N ILE A 190 7.95 13.74 -11.81
CA ILE A 190 8.95 13.24 -12.77
C ILE A 190 8.94 14.12 -14.02
N GLU A 191 7.77 14.46 -14.57
CA GLU A 191 7.63 15.32 -15.74
C GLU A 191 8.19 16.74 -15.49
N ARG A 192 8.04 17.26 -14.26
CA ARG A 192 8.59 18.57 -13.84
C ARG A 192 10.05 18.49 -13.38
N GLY A 193 10.62 17.31 -13.22
CA GLY A 193 11.96 17.08 -12.65
C GLY A 193 12.09 17.45 -11.17
N ARG A 194 10.99 17.83 -10.50
CA ARG A 194 10.96 18.31 -9.11
C ARG A 194 9.57 18.17 -8.47
N ILE A 195 9.54 18.18 -7.14
CA ILE A 195 8.30 18.29 -6.38
C ILE A 195 7.85 19.75 -6.42
N VAL A 196 6.59 19.98 -6.78
CA VAL A 196 5.99 21.31 -6.95
C VAL A 196 4.69 21.42 -6.18
N GLY A 197 4.29 22.65 -5.81
CA GLY A 197 3.03 22.94 -5.13
C GLY A 197 2.00 23.66 -6.00
N ASP A 198 2.22 23.76 -7.33
CA ASP A 198 1.37 24.46 -8.28
C ASP A 198 0.38 23.53 -9.02
N ILE A 199 0.15 22.33 -8.49
CA ILE A 199 -0.79 21.36 -9.02
C ILE A 199 -2.02 21.30 -8.11
N ASP A 200 -3.19 21.56 -8.67
CA ASP A 200 -4.46 21.54 -7.93
C ASP A 200 -5.00 20.10 -7.78
N ILE A 201 -4.29 19.30 -7.04
CA ILE A 201 -4.69 17.99 -6.54
C ILE A 201 -4.39 17.98 -5.04
N PRO A 202 -5.39 18.18 -4.16
CA PRO A 202 -5.16 18.35 -2.72
C PRO A 202 -4.37 17.22 -2.07
N TYR A 203 -4.55 16.00 -2.53
CA TYR A 203 -3.85 14.82 -1.99
C TYR A 203 -2.32 14.88 -2.12
N LEU A 204 -1.77 15.67 -3.06
CA LEU A 204 -0.31 15.84 -3.21
C LEU A 204 0.31 16.64 -2.06
N GLY A 205 -0.51 17.37 -1.31
CA GLY A 205 -0.11 18.04 -0.08
C GLY A 205 -0.05 17.13 1.15
N PHE A 206 -0.43 15.85 1.06
CA PHE A 206 -0.34 14.92 2.18
C PHE A 206 1.11 14.44 2.42
N PRO A 207 1.42 13.87 3.60
CA PRO A 207 2.61 13.05 3.76
C PRO A 207 2.64 11.95 2.71
N SER A 208 3.78 11.71 2.05
CA SER A 208 3.86 10.92 0.81
C SER A 208 5.03 9.95 0.82
N LEU A 209 5.29 9.30 1.99
CA LEU A 209 6.44 8.41 2.16
C LEU A 209 6.47 7.29 1.12
N VAL A 210 5.33 6.64 0.87
CA VAL A 210 5.27 5.50 -0.04
C VAL A 210 5.27 5.97 -1.50
N GLU A 211 4.65 7.10 -1.79
CA GLU A 211 4.64 7.71 -3.13
C GLU A 211 6.05 8.13 -3.60
N MET A 212 6.94 8.53 -2.69
CA MET A 212 8.34 8.76 -3.05
C MET A 212 9.07 7.48 -3.47
N LEU A 213 8.70 6.35 -2.88
CA LEU A 213 9.20 5.06 -3.32
C LEU A 213 8.61 4.66 -4.68
N PHE A 214 7.33 4.96 -4.93
CA PHE A 214 6.71 4.78 -6.25
C PHE A 214 7.41 5.61 -7.32
N LEU A 215 7.69 6.87 -7.02
CA LEU A 215 8.47 7.76 -7.88
C LEU A 215 9.81 7.13 -8.24
N SER A 216 10.51 6.55 -7.25
CA SER A 216 11.77 5.84 -7.49
C SER A 216 11.60 4.65 -8.42
N GLY A 217 10.57 3.81 -8.18
CA GLY A 217 10.26 2.67 -9.02
C GLY A 217 9.94 3.06 -10.47
N MET A 218 9.16 4.12 -10.66
CA MET A 218 8.81 4.67 -11.98
C MET A 218 10.04 5.24 -12.71
N LEU A 219 10.93 5.93 -12.00
CA LEU A 219 12.20 6.42 -12.57
C LEU A 219 13.16 5.28 -12.93
N LEU A 220 13.24 4.24 -12.09
CA LEU A 220 14.11 3.10 -12.34
C LEU A 220 13.64 2.27 -13.54
N LYS A 221 12.35 1.99 -13.64
CA LYS A 221 11.84 1.14 -14.71
C LYS A 221 10.41 1.47 -15.13
N SER A 222 9.41 1.28 -14.22
CA SER A 222 7.99 1.36 -14.59
C SER A 222 7.06 1.53 -13.37
N ASP A 223 5.79 1.79 -13.64
CA ASP A 223 4.72 1.81 -12.64
C ASP A 223 4.41 0.42 -12.05
N LEU A 224 4.82 -0.66 -12.71
CA LEU A 224 4.72 -2.00 -12.13
C LEU A 224 5.68 -2.16 -10.94
N VAL A 225 6.86 -1.55 -11.01
CA VAL A 225 7.80 -1.53 -9.86
C VAL A 225 7.19 -0.77 -8.67
N ALA A 226 6.41 0.28 -8.91
CA ALA A 226 5.68 0.98 -7.83
C ALA A 226 4.68 0.03 -7.13
N ARG A 227 3.91 -0.77 -7.87
CA ARG A 227 3.01 -1.79 -7.30
C ARG A 227 3.77 -2.85 -6.50
N LEU A 228 4.88 -3.36 -7.02
CA LEU A 228 5.76 -4.32 -6.34
C LEU A 228 6.34 -3.74 -5.03
N ILE A 229 6.60 -2.45 -4.97
CA ILE A 229 7.04 -1.76 -3.74
C ILE A 229 5.92 -1.78 -2.69
N HIS A 230 4.67 -1.51 -3.05
CA HIS A 230 3.56 -1.63 -2.10
C HIS A 230 3.36 -3.08 -1.62
N PHE A 231 3.43 -4.04 -2.53
CA PHE A 231 3.40 -5.47 -2.22
C PHE A 231 4.49 -5.90 -1.23
N THR A 232 5.68 -5.27 -1.28
CA THR A 232 6.76 -5.51 -0.31
C THR A 232 6.29 -5.33 1.14
N TYR A 233 5.45 -4.34 1.42
CA TYR A 233 4.94 -4.10 2.78
C TYR A 233 4.02 -5.25 3.26
N ALA A 234 3.28 -5.90 2.37
CA ALA A 234 2.56 -7.13 2.71
C ALA A 234 3.51 -8.24 3.13
N LEU A 235 4.60 -8.46 2.37
CA LEU A 235 5.61 -9.47 2.70
C LEU A 235 6.31 -9.19 4.03
N LEU A 236 6.69 -7.94 4.27
CA LEU A 236 7.31 -7.52 5.53
C LEU A 236 6.34 -7.72 6.71
N THR A 237 5.05 -7.42 6.53
CA THR A 237 4.02 -7.63 7.57
C THR A 237 3.84 -9.11 7.88
N ILE A 238 3.76 -9.98 6.87
CA ILE A 238 3.69 -11.44 7.02
C ILE A 238 4.89 -11.97 7.82
N GLY A 239 6.10 -11.56 7.42
CA GLY A 239 7.33 -11.96 8.11
C GLY A 239 7.39 -11.46 9.55
N LEU A 240 6.92 -10.23 9.80
CA LEU A 240 6.91 -9.63 11.13
C LEU A 240 5.88 -10.29 12.05
N LEU A 241 4.69 -10.64 11.54
CA LEU A 241 3.67 -11.41 12.27
C LEU A 241 4.20 -12.78 12.67
N TYR A 242 4.86 -13.48 11.76
CA TYR A 242 5.51 -14.75 12.05
C TYR A 242 6.57 -14.60 13.15
N SER A 243 7.47 -13.62 13.03
CA SER A 243 8.52 -13.36 14.02
C SER A 243 7.93 -12.99 15.38
N PHE A 244 6.87 -12.18 15.39
CA PHE A 244 6.18 -11.78 16.62
C PHE A 244 5.55 -12.98 17.32
N ALA A 245 4.80 -13.81 16.59
CA ALA A 245 4.16 -15.01 17.12
C ALA A 245 5.19 -16.02 17.64
N HIS A 246 6.27 -16.25 16.89
CA HIS A 246 7.32 -17.18 17.27
C HIS A 246 8.10 -16.73 18.51
N ARG A 247 8.51 -15.46 18.55
CA ARG A 247 9.42 -14.95 19.59
C ARG A 247 8.71 -14.51 20.87
N TYR A 248 7.70 -13.67 20.75
CA TYR A 248 7.09 -13.04 21.92
C TYR A 248 5.89 -13.80 22.45
N LEU A 249 5.15 -14.48 21.58
CA LEU A 249 4.02 -15.30 21.99
C LEU A 249 4.42 -16.77 22.25
N GLN A 250 5.61 -17.19 21.80
CA GLN A 250 6.05 -18.59 21.82
C GLN A 250 4.99 -19.53 21.25
N SER A 251 4.31 -19.05 20.20
CA SER A 251 3.22 -19.74 19.56
C SER A 251 3.65 -21.11 19.03
N ALA A 252 2.85 -22.13 19.31
CA ALA A 252 3.01 -23.44 18.69
C ALA A 252 2.64 -23.45 17.20
N LYS A 253 1.93 -22.41 16.74
CA LYS A 253 1.41 -22.25 15.37
C LYS A 253 1.75 -20.86 14.80
N PRO A 254 3.04 -20.51 14.64
CA PRO A 254 3.43 -19.14 14.30
C PRO A 254 2.96 -18.68 12.90
N TRP A 255 2.56 -19.61 12.02
CA TRP A 255 1.97 -19.31 10.72
C TRP A 255 0.49 -18.88 10.77
N LEU A 256 -0.17 -19.06 11.92
CA LEU A 256 -1.59 -18.78 12.06
C LEU A 256 -1.89 -17.28 11.92
N ALA A 257 -1.14 -16.41 12.59
CA ALA A 257 -1.35 -14.96 12.51
C ALA A 257 -1.14 -14.40 11.08
N PRO A 258 -0.05 -14.74 10.34
CA PRO A 258 0.08 -14.39 8.93
C PRO A 258 -1.08 -14.87 8.05
N ALA A 259 -1.56 -16.10 8.25
CA ALA A 259 -2.66 -16.65 7.46
C ALA A 259 -3.99 -15.93 7.76
N ILE A 260 -4.27 -15.63 9.03
CA ILE A 260 -5.43 -14.82 9.43
C ILE A 260 -5.32 -13.40 8.84
N TYR A 261 -4.15 -12.80 8.81
CA TYR A 261 -3.96 -11.48 8.18
C TYR A 261 -4.34 -11.47 6.70
N LEU A 262 -3.86 -12.45 5.92
CA LEU A 262 -4.22 -12.58 4.51
C LEU A 262 -5.63 -13.15 4.28
N SER A 263 -6.35 -13.59 5.34
CA SER A 263 -7.75 -14.00 5.20
C SER A 263 -8.70 -12.83 4.93
N ALA A 264 -8.27 -11.59 5.20
CA ALA A 264 -9.02 -10.40 4.82
C ALA A 264 -8.88 -10.16 3.30
N PRO A 265 -9.96 -10.31 2.51
CA PRO A 265 -9.90 -10.20 1.05
C PRO A 265 -9.33 -8.85 0.60
N SER A 266 -9.69 -7.78 1.30
CA SER A 266 -9.20 -6.42 1.04
C SER A 266 -7.67 -6.31 1.13
N ILE A 267 -7.02 -7.00 2.08
CA ILE A 267 -5.55 -7.00 2.19
C ILE A 267 -4.92 -7.62 0.94
N VAL A 268 -5.49 -8.73 0.45
CA VAL A 268 -4.99 -9.44 -0.74
C VAL A 268 -5.11 -8.55 -1.97
N VAL A 269 -6.30 -7.98 -2.20
CA VAL A 269 -6.56 -7.14 -3.37
C VAL A 269 -5.73 -5.86 -3.32
N VAL A 270 -5.75 -5.11 -2.21
CA VAL A 270 -4.98 -3.86 -2.07
C VAL A 270 -3.47 -4.11 -2.12
N SER A 271 -2.99 -5.30 -1.77
CA SER A 271 -1.57 -5.64 -1.93
C SER A 271 -1.10 -5.61 -3.39
N THR A 272 -2.02 -5.71 -4.33
CA THR A 272 -1.73 -5.67 -5.77
C THR A 272 -1.80 -4.26 -6.35
N TRP A 273 -2.22 -3.25 -5.59
CA TRP A 273 -2.40 -1.87 -6.03
C TRP A 273 -1.25 -0.96 -5.61
N ALA A 274 -1.05 0.15 -6.31
CA ALA A 274 -0.13 1.21 -5.88
C ALA A 274 -0.85 2.15 -4.89
N TYR A 275 -1.07 1.64 -3.66
CA TYR A 275 -1.64 2.36 -2.52
C TYR A 275 -0.60 2.47 -1.41
N VAL A 276 -0.97 3.02 -0.26
CA VAL A 276 -0.04 3.27 0.85
C VAL A 276 -0.41 2.54 2.14
N ASP A 277 -1.60 1.95 2.18
CA ASP A 277 -2.24 1.44 3.40
C ASP A 277 -1.47 0.28 4.05
N LEU A 278 -0.82 -0.57 3.22
CA LEU A 278 0.01 -1.66 3.76
C LEU A 278 1.33 -1.15 4.34
N GLY A 279 1.86 -0.05 3.83
CA GLY A 279 2.99 0.64 4.45
C GLY A 279 2.65 1.12 5.86
N LEU A 280 1.46 1.70 6.02
CA LEU A 280 0.96 2.14 7.31
C LEU A 280 0.73 0.96 8.27
N ALA A 281 0.13 -0.14 7.78
CA ALA A 281 -0.07 -1.37 8.54
C ALA A 281 1.24 -1.97 9.04
N PHE A 282 2.25 -2.04 8.16
CA PHE A 282 3.59 -2.51 8.51
C PHE A 282 4.26 -1.65 9.59
N TYR A 283 4.32 -0.32 9.40
CA TYR A 283 4.99 0.55 10.36
C TYR A 283 4.29 0.59 11.71
N THR A 284 2.96 0.48 11.75
CA THR A 284 2.19 0.37 13.01
C THR A 284 2.51 -0.93 13.77
N LEU A 285 2.52 -2.08 13.07
CA LEU A 285 2.91 -3.35 13.66
C LEU A 285 4.38 -3.35 14.11
N ALA A 286 5.28 -2.79 13.30
CA ALA A 286 6.71 -2.73 13.61
C ALA A 286 6.99 -1.82 14.82
N ALA A 287 6.23 -0.72 14.98
CA ALA A 287 6.30 0.14 16.14
C ALA A 287 5.84 -0.60 17.42
N LEU A 288 4.72 -1.34 17.36
CA LEU A 288 4.29 -2.18 18.48
C LEU A 288 5.32 -3.27 18.80
N TYR A 289 5.91 -3.89 17.77
CA TYR A 289 6.98 -4.88 17.97
C TYR A 289 8.16 -4.27 18.74
N ALA A 290 8.64 -3.09 18.31
CA ALA A 290 9.74 -2.40 18.99
C ALA A 290 9.38 -2.02 20.44
N PHE A 291 8.14 -1.60 20.69
CA PHE A 291 7.64 -1.35 22.05
C PHE A 291 7.69 -2.62 22.91
N VAL A 292 7.18 -3.75 22.41
CA VAL A 292 7.21 -5.04 23.15
C VAL A 292 8.66 -5.49 23.37
N ALA A 293 9.53 -5.36 22.37
CA ALA A 293 10.95 -5.67 22.49
C ALA A 293 11.64 -4.83 23.60
N TRP A 294 11.25 -3.56 23.73
CA TRP A 294 11.72 -2.70 24.83
C TRP A 294 11.18 -3.17 26.18
N THR A 295 9.90 -3.51 26.28
CA THR A 295 9.32 -3.94 27.57
C THR A 295 10.00 -5.20 28.10
N GLU A 296 10.46 -6.09 27.22
CA GLU A 296 11.13 -7.33 27.56
C GLU A 296 12.64 -7.15 27.86
N SER A 297 13.34 -6.40 27.00
CA SER A 297 14.81 -6.27 27.10
C SER A 297 15.29 -5.06 27.89
N ARG A 298 14.43 -4.05 28.05
CA ARG A 298 14.74 -2.71 28.63
C ARG A 298 15.90 -1.98 27.93
N ARG A 299 16.28 -2.40 26.71
CA ARG A 299 17.34 -1.75 25.93
C ARG A 299 16.80 -0.51 25.21
N SER A 300 17.41 0.66 25.48
CA SER A 300 16.93 1.97 24.97
C SER A 300 16.89 2.10 23.44
N HIS A 301 17.69 1.33 22.72
CA HIS A 301 17.67 1.37 21.26
C HIS A 301 16.31 0.95 20.65
N TRP A 302 15.54 0.12 21.35
CA TRP A 302 14.18 -0.23 20.91
C TRP A 302 13.21 0.94 20.99
N LEU A 303 13.40 1.86 21.96
CA LEU A 303 12.62 3.11 22.01
C LEU A 303 12.98 4.06 20.86
N LEU A 304 14.26 4.13 20.52
CA LEU A 304 14.72 4.91 19.37
C LEU A 304 14.12 4.34 18.07
N LEU A 305 14.13 3.01 17.91
CA LEU A 305 13.52 2.33 16.75
C LEU A 305 11.99 2.53 16.73
N LEU A 306 11.33 2.41 17.87
CA LEU A 306 9.91 2.72 18.02
C LEU A 306 9.59 4.13 17.50
N GLY A 307 10.39 5.13 17.90
CA GLY A 307 10.24 6.50 17.44
C GLY A 307 10.43 6.64 15.93
N ILE A 308 11.50 6.07 15.37
CA ILE A 308 11.76 6.10 13.92
C ILE A 308 10.62 5.46 13.12
N LEU A 309 10.15 4.28 13.53
CA LEU A 309 9.04 3.58 12.86
C LEU A 309 7.72 4.35 12.95
N SER A 310 7.44 4.96 14.12
CA SER A 310 6.30 5.85 14.30
C SER A 310 6.40 7.10 13.42
N GLY A 311 7.61 7.65 13.25
CA GLY A 311 7.87 8.77 12.35
C GLY A 311 7.64 8.41 10.89
N PHE A 312 8.02 7.20 10.46
CA PHE A 312 7.70 6.71 9.13
C PHE A 312 6.18 6.52 8.95
N ALA A 313 5.47 5.99 9.96
CA ALA A 313 4.01 5.92 9.91
C ALA A 313 3.38 7.31 9.70
N LEU A 314 3.85 8.34 10.43
CA LEU A 314 3.43 9.74 10.26
C LEU A 314 3.74 10.29 8.86
N GLY A 315 4.79 9.79 8.23
CA GLY A 315 5.14 10.10 6.83
C GLY A 315 4.24 9.41 5.80
N VAL A 316 3.49 8.38 6.18
CA VAL A 316 2.56 7.68 5.26
C VAL A 316 1.19 8.37 5.23
N LYS A 317 0.56 8.55 6.39
CA LYS A 317 -0.80 9.15 6.50
C LYS A 317 -0.98 9.87 7.83
N TYR A 318 -1.79 10.93 7.86
CA TYR A 318 -2.16 11.66 9.09
C TYR A 318 -2.85 10.78 10.14
N THR A 319 -3.65 9.80 9.71
CA THR A 319 -4.36 8.88 10.62
C THR A 319 -3.43 8.06 11.51
N SER A 320 -2.15 7.97 11.16
CA SER A 320 -1.12 7.29 11.95
C SER A 320 -0.74 8.01 13.25
N VAL A 321 -1.20 9.24 13.46
CA VAL A 321 -0.85 10.05 14.66
C VAL A 321 -1.17 9.33 15.98
N LEU A 322 -2.16 8.45 15.98
CA LEU A 322 -2.49 7.62 17.14
C LEU A 322 -1.38 6.63 17.52
N THR A 323 -0.61 6.14 16.55
CA THR A 323 0.48 5.19 16.83
C THR A 323 1.54 5.76 17.77
N PRO A 324 2.21 6.90 17.51
CA PRO A 324 3.16 7.49 18.44
C PRO A 324 2.52 7.99 19.74
N ILE A 325 1.28 8.46 19.72
CA ILE A 325 0.58 8.93 20.92
C ILE A 325 0.31 7.74 21.85
N VAL A 326 -0.36 6.70 21.38
CA VAL A 326 -0.75 5.55 22.20
C VAL A 326 0.48 4.81 22.71
N LEU A 327 1.45 4.53 21.83
CA LEU A 327 2.67 3.83 22.24
C LEU A 327 3.52 4.69 23.18
N GLY A 328 3.55 6.01 23.02
CA GLY A 328 4.20 6.93 23.96
C GLY A 328 3.52 6.94 25.34
N LEU A 329 2.19 6.89 25.39
CA LEU A 329 1.45 6.75 26.65
C LEU A 329 1.71 5.40 27.32
N LEU A 330 1.85 4.32 26.54
CA LEU A 330 2.24 3.01 27.05
C LEU A 330 3.70 3.01 27.55
N VAL A 331 4.62 3.72 26.89
CA VAL A 331 6.00 3.94 27.40
C VAL A 331 5.97 4.70 28.71
N LEU A 332 5.17 5.76 28.83
CA LEU A 332 4.96 6.49 30.08
C LEU A 332 4.46 5.56 31.20
N TRP A 333 3.43 4.75 30.89
CA TRP A 333 2.87 3.80 31.84
C TRP A 333 3.90 2.78 32.34
N GLU A 334 4.68 2.17 31.43
CA GLU A 334 5.70 1.18 31.76
C GLU A 334 6.92 1.77 32.50
N SER A 335 7.18 3.07 32.31
CA SER A 335 8.30 3.78 32.91
C SER A 335 7.99 4.43 34.26
N ARG A 336 6.71 4.63 34.61
CA ARG A 336 6.29 5.46 35.75
C ARG A 336 6.91 5.12 37.11
N ARG A 337 7.32 3.85 37.30
CA ARG A 337 7.95 3.38 38.53
C ARG A 337 9.48 3.52 38.54
N GLN A 338 10.09 3.99 37.44
CA GLN A 338 11.56 4.08 37.31
C GLN A 338 12.11 5.47 37.66
N GLY A 339 11.23 6.40 38.12
CA GLY A 339 11.58 7.76 38.43
C GLY A 339 11.43 8.75 37.29
N ARG A 340 11.28 10.03 37.61
CA ARG A 340 10.96 11.11 36.63
C ARG A 340 11.98 11.24 35.49
N THR A 341 13.27 11.15 35.82
CA THR A 341 14.35 11.26 34.82
C THR A 341 14.31 10.12 33.80
N ALA A 342 14.05 8.89 34.23
CA ALA A 342 13.91 7.74 33.34
C ALA A 342 12.69 7.90 32.42
N VAL A 343 11.55 8.34 32.97
CA VAL A 343 10.34 8.63 32.20
C VAL A 343 10.61 9.65 31.11
N LEU A 344 11.19 10.80 31.46
CA LEU A 344 11.50 11.86 30.48
C LEU A 344 12.45 11.34 29.39
N ARG A 345 13.52 10.62 29.77
CA ARG A 345 14.46 10.03 28.83
C ARG A 345 13.76 9.06 27.87
N HIS A 346 12.88 8.19 28.34
CA HIS A 346 12.17 7.21 27.50
C HIS A 346 11.19 7.89 26.54
N LEU A 347 10.47 8.92 27.00
CA LEU A 347 9.58 9.72 26.14
C LEU A 347 10.37 10.48 25.08
N LEU A 348 11.50 11.10 25.44
CA LEU A 348 12.38 11.78 24.49
C LEU A 348 12.93 10.79 23.44
N LEU A 349 13.37 9.60 23.86
CA LEU A 349 13.84 8.56 22.93
C LEU A 349 12.74 8.03 21.99
N THR A 350 11.48 8.20 22.35
CA THR A 350 10.33 7.80 21.51
C THR A 350 9.87 8.94 20.61
N TRP A 351 9.55 10.11 21.18
CA TRP A 351 8.88 11.17 20.42
C TRP A 351 9.83 12.04 19.60
N MET A 352 11.07 12.28 20.06
CA MET A 352 12.02 13.11 19.31
C MET A 352 12.40 12.45 17.96
N PRO A 353 12.76 11.15 17.89
CA PRO A 353 13.01 10.51 16.59
C PRO A 353 11.77 10.46 15.70
N ALA A 354 10.58 10.26 16.27
CA ALA A 354 9.34 10.30 15.53
C ALA A 354 9.11 11.67 14.88
N ALA A 355 9.30 12.74 15.65
CA ALA A 355 9.18 14.12 15.15
C ALA A 355 10.24 14.43 14.07
N VAL A 356 11.51 14.07 14.29
CA VAL A 356 12.60 14.33 13.34
C VAL A 356 12.35 13.62 12.00
N VAL A 357 11.91 12.37 12.03
CA VAL A 357 11.63 11.58 10.83
C VAL A 357 10.38 12.08 10.10
N ALA A 358 9.36 12.53 10.83
CA ALA A 358 8.12 13.05 10.25
C ALA A 358 8.24 14.50 9.76
N CYS A 359 9.06 15.33 10.41
CA CYS A 359 9.20 16.77 10.16
C CYS A 359 9.39 17.14 8.67
N PRO A 360 10.18 16.42 7.85
CA PRO A 360 10.36 16.75 6.43
C PRO A 360 9.05 16.82 5.64
N TRP A 361 8.06 15.99 5.98
CA TRP A 361 6.76 15.97 5.29
C TRP A 361 5.92 17.21 5.61
N TYR A 362 5.91 17.62 6.88
CA TYR A 362 5.18 18.80 7.34
C TYR A 362 5.86 20.10 6.87
N PHE A 363 7.20 20.09 6.80
CA PHE A 363 7.96 21.19 6.22
C PHE A 363 7.71 21.31 4.71
N LYS A 364 7.70 20.20 3.96
CA LYS A 364 7.31 20.18 2.54
C LYS A 364 5.94 20.82 2.35
N ASN A 365 4.95 20.41 3.15
CA ASN A 365 3.60 20.96 3.06
C ASN A 365 3.59 22.46 3.32
N TRP A 366 4.23 22.90 4.39
CA TRP A 366 4.32 24.33 4.72
C TRP A 366 5.00 25.13 3.60
N ALA A 367 6.14 24.67 3.09
CA ALA A 367 6.89 25.36 2.04
C ALA A 367 6.14 25.45 0.70
N LEU A 368 5.35 24.41 0.33
CA LEU A 368 4.68 24.33 -0.96
C LEU A 368 3.23 24.88 -0.93
N THR A 369 2.56 24.82 0.22
CA THR A 369 1.13 25.18 0.30
C THR A 369 0.83 26.28 1.33
N GLY A 370 1.79 26.68 2.16
CA GLY A 370 1.61 27.60 3.28
C GLY A 370 1.02 26.95 4.54
N ASN A 371 0.65 25.67 4.50
CA ASN A 371 0.00 24.95 5.59
C ASN A 371 0.75 23.65 5.91
N PRO A 372 1.35 23.49 7.10
CA PRO A 372 2.10 22.29 7.47
C PRO A 372 1.22 21.03 7.57
N PHE A 373 -0.07 21.18 7.89
CA PHE A 373 -1.05 20.09 8.02
C PHE A 373 -2.02 20.04 6.84
N TYR A 374 -1.62 20.57 5.72
CA TYR A 374 -2.46 20.67 4.52
C TYR A 374 -3.21 19.36 4.19
N PRO A 375 -4.51 19.42 3.92
CA PRO A 375 -5.37 20.61 3.77
C PRO A 375 -6.14 20.97 5.07
N PHE A 376 -5.76 20.42 6.24
CA PHE A 376 -6.48 20.57 7.50
C PHE A 376 -6.02 21.80 8.30
N PHE A 377 -6.88 22.26 9.22
CA PHE A 377 -6.67 23.30 10.21
C PHE A 377 -6.47 24.72 9.68
N PHE A 378 -5.78 24.91 8.58
CA PHE A 378 -5.44 26.24 8.03
C PHE A 378 -5.75 26.31 6.54
N PRO A 379 -6.02 27.50 5.99
CA PRO A 379 -6.06 27.68 4.54
C PRO A 379 -4.69 27.38 3.93
N GLY A 380 -4.68 27.14 2.63
CA GLY A 380 -3.45 26.85 1.89
C GLY A 380 -3.65 27.05 0.40
N ARG A 381 -2.58 26.86 -0.36
CA ARG A 381 -2.66 27.01 -1.80
C ARG A 381 -3.74 26.10 -2.38
N PHE A 382 -4.62 26.62 -3.23
CA PHE A 382 -5.80 25.93 -3.78
C PHE A 382 -6.78 25.38 -2.73
N TRP A 383 -6.70 25.85 -1.49
CA TRP A 383 -7.55 25.37 -0.41
C TRP A 383 -8.10 26.51 0.39
N ASP A 384 -9.38 26.80 0.21
CA ASP A 384 -10.16 27.80 0.88
C ASP A 384 -11.26 27.22 1.81
N ALA A 385 -12.08 28.09 2.38
CA ALA A 385 -13.15 27.69 3.27
C ALA A 385 -14.22 26.85 2.59
N PHE A 386 -14.51 27.11 1.30
CA PHE A 386 -15.47 26.34 0.53
C PHE A 386 -14.98 24.90 0.36
N ARG A 387 -13.74 24.71 -0.07
CA ARG A 387 -13.16 23.38 -0.26
C ARG A 387 -13.01 22.62 1.06
N ALA A 388 -12.68 23.29 2.14
CA ALA A 388 -12.62 22.69 3.47
C ALA A 388 -13.98 22.15 3.92
N TRP A 389 -15.03 22.94 3.71
CA TRP A 389 -16.41 22.52 3.99
C TRP A 389 -16.83 21.37 3.06
N TRP A 390 -16.59 21.49 1.76
CA TRP A 390 -16.92 20.48 0.76
C TRP A 390 -16.25 19.13 1.07
N TYR A 391 -14.95 19.14 1.33
CA TYR A 391 -14.18 17.94 1.57
C TYR A 391 -14.54 17.24 2.89
N SER A 392 -14.86 17.98 3.92
CA SER A 392 -15.20 17.40 5.22
C SER A 392 -16.54 16.66 5.21
N ARG A 393 -17.50 17.11 4.41
CA ARG A 393 -18.88 16.56 4.32
C ARG A 393 -19.49 16.29 5.69
N TRP A 394 -19.31 17.23 6.63
CA TRP A 394 -19.88 17.14 7.96
C TRP A 394 -21.40 16.98 7.91
N GLY A 395 -21.93 16.05 8.73
CA GLY A 395 -23.36 15.77 8.83
C GLY A 395 -23.86 14.74 7.80
N THR A 396 -22.98 14.21 6.90
CA THR A 396 -23.35 13.12 5.97
C THR A 396 -23.05 11.73 6.55
N GLY A 397 -22.40 11.65 7.72
CA GLY A 397 -22.03 10.40 8.36
C GLY A 397 -23.19 9.72 9.10
N LEU A 398 -22.86 8.72 9.91
CA LEU A 398 -23.84 7.88 10.63
C LEU A 398 -24.17 8.40 12.03
N LEU A 399 -23.95 9.68 12.35
CA LEU A 399 -24.21 10.21 13.70
C LEU A 399 -25.67 10.02 14.13
N ASP A 400 -26.61 10.21 13.21
CA ASP A 400 -28.05 10.05 13.45
C ASP A 400 -28.52 8.59 13.43
N GLN A 401 -27.62 7.64 13.20
CA GLN A 401 -27.88 6.22 13.10
C GLN A 401 -27.03 5.39 14.08
N PRO A 402 -27.17 5.59 15.41
CA PRO A 402 -26.27 5.00 16.41
C PRO A 402 -26.24 3.47 16.39
N LEU A 403 -27.34 2.82 16.01
CA LEU A 403 -27.37 1.37 15.86
C LEU A 403 -26.47 0.89 14.72
N ARG A 404 -26.40 1.63 13.61
CA ARG A 404 -25.47 1.30 12.51
C ARG A 404 -24.01 1.50 12.92
N LEU A 405 -23.70 2.50 13.73
CA LEU A 405 -22.37 2.66 14.31
C LEU A 405 -22.00 1.47 15.21
N LEU A 406 -22.96 0.99 16.02
CA LEU A 406 -22.74 -0.16 16.89
C LEU A 406 -22.49 -1.45 16.10
N VAL A 407 -23.22 -1.67 14.99
CA VAL A 407 -23.07 -2.86 14.14
C VAL A 407 -22.04 -2.67 13.02
N ALA A 408 -21.31 -1.55 12.99
CA ALA A 408 -20.33 -1.26 11.94
C ALA A 408 -19.32 -2.40 11.68
N PRO A 409 -18.78 -3.14 12.67
CA PRO A 409 -17.92 -4.29 12.39
C PRO A 409 -18.63 -5.40 11.61
N TRP A 410 -19.90 -5.60 11.85
CA TRP A 410 -20.74 -6.55 11.10
C TRP A 410 -20.95 -6.06 9.66
N ASP A 411 -21.40 -4.81 9.50
CA ASP A 411 -21.64 -4.22 8.18
C ASP A 411 -20.37 -4.23 7.32
N MET A 412 -19.23 -3.86 7.90
CA MET A 412 -17.92 -3.88 7.23
C MET A 412 -17.47 -5.28 6.80
N THR A 413 -17.90 -6.30 7.53
CA THR A 413 -17.56 -7.70 7.22
C THR A 413 -18.51 -8.32 6.20
N ILE A 414 -19.82 -8.10 6.38
CA ILE A 414 -20.87 -8.80 5.63
C ILE A 414 -21.27 -8.02 4.37
N MET A 415 -21.39 -6.69 4.49
CA MET A 415 -21.86 -5.83 3.41
C MET A 415 -20.72 -5.10 2.69
N GLY A 416 -19.57 -4.95 3.34
CA GLY A 416 -18.39 -4.30 2.79
C GLY A 416 -17.80 -5.10 1.65
N VAL A 417 -18.03 -4.63 0.42
CA VAL A 417 -17.44 -5.17 -0.80
C VAL A 417 -16.68 -4.03 -1.45
N GLU A 418 -15.50 -4.32 -1.94
CA GLU A 418 -14.70 -3.34 -2.65
C GLU A 418 -15.47 -2.70 -3.81
N GLY A 419 -15.35 -1.38 -3.95
CA GLY A 419 -16.06 -0.61 -4.97
C GLY A 419 -17.55 -0.38 -4.70
N LYS A 420 -18.11 -0.84 -3.56
CA LYS A 420 -19.48 -0.50 -3.16
C LYS A 420 -19.49 0.72 -2.23
N ALA A 421 -20.53 1.54 -2.39
CA ALA A 421 -20.77 2.68 -1.52
C ALA A 421 -20.87 2.24 -0.04
N GLY A 422 -20.24 2.99 0.84
CA GLY A 422 -20.24 2.76 2.28
C GLY A 422 -19.00 2.02 2.80
N TYR A 423 -18.60 0.92 2.16
CA TYR A 423 -17.41 0.17 2.59
C TYR A 423 -16.62 -0.32 1.38
N GLU A 424 -15.51 0.30 1.07
CA GLU A 424 -14.70 0.00 -0.12
C GLU A 424 -14.09 -1.41 -0.10
N ALA A 425 -13.92 -2.00 1.08
CA ALA A 425 -13.30 -3.30 1.21
C ALA A 425 -13.85 -4.07 2.41
N THR A 426 -14.00 -5.38 2.28
CA THR A 426 -14.46 -6.24 3.38
C THR A 426 -13.32 -6.65 4.30
N ILE A 427 -13.61 -6.71 5.62
CA ILE A 427 -12.70 -7.27 6.63
C ILE A 427 -12.55 -8.80 6.45
N GLY A 428 -13.57 -9.46 5.88
CA GLY A 428 -13.64 -10.91 5.83
C GLY A 428 -14.12 -11.54 7.13
N PRO A 429 -14.64 -12.79 7.06
CA PRO A 429 -15.36 -13.40 8.17
C PRO A 429 -14.46 -13.80 9.35
N VAL A 430 -13.17 -14.09 9.12
CA VAL A 430 -12.27 -14.66 10.13
C VAL A 430 -12.03 -13.70 11.29
N LEU A 431 -11.73 -12.43 10.99
CA LEU A 431 -11.45 -11.44 12.04
C LEU A 431 -12.70 -11.19 12.89
N LEU A 432 -13.87 -11.03 12.26
CA LEU A 432 -15.13 -10.83 12.99
C LEU A 432 -15.49 -12.07 13.84
N ALA A 433 -15.38 -13.26 13.28
CA ALA A 433 -15.68 -14.51 14.00
C ALA A 433 -14.77 -14.74 15.22
N CYS A 434 -13.53 -14.24 15.16
CA CYS A 434 -12.59 -14.37 16.27
C CYS A 434 -12.75 -13.29 17.35
N LEU A 435 -13.49 -12.19 17.12
CA LEU A 435 -13.65 -11.12 18.11
C LEU A 435 -14.15 -11.61 19.48
N PRO A 436 -15.22 -12.47 19.58
CA PRO A 436 -15.68 -12.94 20.88
C PRO A 436 -14.63 -13.74 21.64
N LEU A 437 -13.71 -14.41 20.95
CA LEU A 437 -12.63 -15.17 21.57
C LEU A 437 -11.67 -14.29 22.36
N LEU A 438 -11.61 -12.97 22.08
CA LEU A 438 -10.80 -12.03 22.85
C LEU A 438 -11.26 -11.91 24.30
N LEU A 439 -12.53 -12.22 24.60
CA LEU A 439 -13.05 -12.29 25.97
C LEU A 439 -12.32 -13.34 26.82
N LEU A 440 -11.70 -14.36 26.19
CA LEU A 440 -10.89 -15.36 26.88
C LEU A 440 -9.69 -14.72 27.59
N TYR A 441 -9.25 -13.51 27.20
CA TYR A 441 -8.21 -12.76 27.90
C TYR A 441 -8.66 -12.12 29.21
N ALA A 442 -9.98 -11.98 29.43
CA ALA A 442 -10.53 -11.62 30.72
C ALA A 442 -10.41 -12.76 31.75
N LEU A 443 -10.35 -14.01 31.27
CA LEU A 443 -10.19 -15.21 32.09
C LEU A 443 -8.70 -15.48 32.33
N ARG A 444 -8.13 -14.84 33.37
CA ARG A 444 -6.72 -14.98 33.73
C ARG A 444 -6.40 -16.37 34.25
N LYS A 445 -5.30 -16.99 33.77
CA LYS A 445 -4.66 -18.15 34.38
C LYS A 445 -3.29 -17.76 34.92
N ASN A 446 -2.91 -18.28 36.09
CA ASN A 446 -1.60 -18.04 36.69
C ASN A 446 -0.50 -18.56 35.70
N GLY A 447 0.50 -17.71 35.42
CA GLY A 447 1.62 -18.02 34.53
C GLY A 447 1.62 -17.33 33.15
N GLU A 448 0.48 -16.78 32.67
CA GLU A 448 0.36 -16.18 31.33
C GLU A 448 0.50 -14.63 31.32
N GLN A 449 1.20 -14.07 32.31
CA GLN A 449 1.25 -12.62 32.51
C GLN A 449 1.85 -11.86 31.31
N ARG A 450 2.82 -12.46 30.61
CA ARG A 450 3.49 -11.87 29.43
C ARG A 450 2.54 -11.74 28.24
N THR A 451 1.95 -12.83 27.82
CA THR A 451 1.05 -12.91 26.65
C THR A 451 -0.18 -12.03 26.86
N SER A 452 -0.73 -12.03 28.08
CA SER A 452 -1.86 -11.16 28.45
C SER A 452 -1.50 -9.67 28.36
N ARG A 453 -0.30 -9.25 28.79
CA ARG A 453 0.16 -7.86 28.63
C ARG A 453 0.26 -7.46 27.17
N ILE A 454 0.86 -8.29 26.32
CA ILE A 454 0.97 -8.03 24.88
C ILE A 454 -0.43 -7.89 24.25
N ALA A 455 -1.37 -8.76 24.62
CA ALA A 455 -2.75 -8.66 24.16
C ALA A 455 -3.40 -7.33 24.57
N VAL A 456 -3.19 -6.87 25.81
CA VAL A 456 -3.71 -5.57 26.29
C VAL A 456 -3.11 -4.42 25.49
N TYR A 457 -1.81 -4.39 25.22
CA TYR A 457 -1.18 -3.35 24.43
C TYR A 457 -1.74 -3.29 23.00
N ALA A 458 -1.87 -4.46 22.36
CA ALA A 458 -2.46 -4.57 21.02
C ALA A 458 -3.93 -4.12 21.03
N LEU A 459 -4.73 -4.52 22.03
CA LEU A 459 -6.14 -4.10 22.18
C LEU A 459 -6.28 -2.59 22.38
N ILE A 460 -5.41 -1.96 23.20
CA ILE A 460 -5.43 -0.50 23.40
C ILE A 460 -5.15 0.21 22.08
N LEU A 461 -4.15 -0.24 21.32
CA LEU A 461 -3.80 0.37 20.03
C LEU A 461 -4.91 0.15 18.99
N CYS A 462 -5.48 -1.05 18.92
CA CYS A 462 -6.64 -1.34 18.07
C CYS A 462 -7.85 -0.48 18.45
N GLY A 463 -8.17 -0.40 19.74
CA GLY A 463 -9.29 0.38 20.24
C GLY A 463 -9.16 1.87 19.92
N ALA A 464 -7.96 2.44 20.05
CA ALA A 464 -7.72 3.83 19.73
C ALA A 464 -7.94 4.14 18.24
N HIS A 465 -7.33 3.33 17.34
CA HIS A 465 -7.53 3.49 15.89
C HIS A 465 -8.99 3.25 15.48
N TYR A 466 -9.63 2.23 16.03
CA TYR A 466 -11.02 1.94 15.76
C TYR A 466 -11.94 3.09 16.24
N SER A 467 -11.70 3.65 17.42
CA SER A 467 -12.49 4.78 17.96
C SER A 467 -12.33 6.04 17.10
N LEU A 468 -11.11 6.35 16.61
CA LEU A 468 -10.90 7.46 15.69
C LEU A 468 -11.65 7.25 14.38
N TRP A 469 -11.56 6.04 13.81
CA TRP A 469 -12.29 5.72 12.60
C TRP A 469 -13.81 5.81 12.79
N LEU A 470 -14.32 5.27 13.91
CA LEU A 470 -15.75 5.32 14.23
C LEU A 470 -16.25 6.76 14.42
N TYR A 471 -15.45 7.62 15.05
CA TYR A 471 -15.72 9.05 15.13
C TYR A 471 -15.80 9.69 13.74
N GLY A 472 -14.86 9.37 12.85
CA GLY A 472 -14.87 9.84 11.48
C GLY A 472 -16.12 9.42 10.72
N VAL A 473 -16.48 8.12 10.79
CA VAL A 473 -17.69 7.55 10.16
C VAL A 473 -18.97 8.19 10.71
N ALA A 474 -18.99 8.52 11.99
CA ALA A 474 -20.11 9.25 12.60
C ALA A 474 -20.30 10.64 11.98
N GLN A 475 -19.22 11.31 11.60
CA GLN A 475 -19.24 12.70 11.10
C GLN A 475 -19.34 12.80 9.59
N SER A 476 -18.74 11.87 8.83
CA SER A 476 -18.60 11.98 7.37
C SER A 476 -18.66 10.64 6.66
N GLU A 477 -19.46 10.56 5.60
CA GLU A 477 -19.54 9.39 4.72
C GLU A 477 -18.22 9.08 4.01
N LEU A 478 -17.38 10.09 3.74
CA LEU A 478 -16.06 9.89 3.12
C LEU A 478 -15.15 8.96 3.92
N LEU A 479 -15.39 8.84 5.22
CA LEU A 479 -14.59 8.02 6.13
C LEU A 479 -15.18 6.63 6.36
N GLN A 480 -16.30 6.29 5.67
CA GLN A 480 -16.90 4.95 5.70
C GLN A 480 -16.10 3.95 4.83
N GLN A 481 -14.79 3.95 4.97
CA GLN A 481 -13.86 3.11 4.20
C GLN A 481 -13.13 2.14 5.12
N THR A 482 -13.30 0.85 4.87
CA THR A 482 -12.69 -0.21 5.68
C THR A 482 -11.15 -0.17 5.65
N ARG A 483 -10.56 0.23 4.52
CA ARG A 483 -9.09 0.33 4.37
C ARG A 483 -8.44 1.33 5.35
N LEU A 484 -9.20 2.29 5.87
CA LEU A 484 -8.68 3.20 6.91
C LEU A 484 -8.37 2.47 8.23
N LEU A 485 -8.86 1.24 8.41
CA LEU A 485 -8.56 0.36 9.54
C LEU A 485 -7.41 -0.64 9.27
N PHE A 486 -6.79 -0.64 8.10
CA PHE A 486 -5.68 -1.57 7.79
C PHE A 486 -4.53 -1.53 8.80
N PRO A 487 -4.19 -0.37 9.43
CA PRO A 487 -3.17 -0.36 10.49
C PRO A 487 -3.40 -1.35 11.63
N ILE A 488 -4.67 -1.66 11.93
CA ILE A 488 -5.00 -2.59 13.02
C ILE A 488 -5.21 -4.04 12.57
N PHE A 489 -5.31 -4.34 11.27
CA PHE A 489 -5.54 -5.71 10.80
C PHE A 489 -4.42 -6.68 11.19
N PRO A 490 -3.13 -6.33 11.11
CA PRO A 490 -2.07 -7.21 11.61
C PRO A 490 -2.19 -7.47 13.12
N LEU A 491 -2.63 -6.46 13.88
CA LEU A 491 -2.82 -6.57 15.33
C LEU A 491 -4.01 -7.47 15.66
N LEU A 492 -5.13 -7.31 14.94
CA LEU A 492 -6.31 -8.18 15.06
C LEU A 492 -5.98 -9.62 14.68
N ALA A 493 -5.19 -9.83 13.63
CA ALA A 493 -4.75 -11.16 13.23
C ALA A 493 -3.87 -11.82 14.31
N LEU A 494 -2.98 -11.05 14.93
CA LEU A 494 -2.17 -11.52 16.05
C LEU A 494 -3.05 -11.91 17.25
N LEU A 495 -3.98 -11.05 17.64
CA LEU A 495 -4.92 -11.27 18.74
C LEU A 495 -5.82 -12.48 18.46
N ALA A 496 -6.32 -12.63 17.23
CA ALA A 496 -7.13 -13.77 16.83
C ALA A 496 -6.35 -15.08 16.92
N ALA A 497 -5.10 -15.11 16.42
CA ALA A 497 -4.23 -16.28 16.53
C ALA A 497 -3.97 -16.68 17.99
N MET A 498 -3.66 -15.69 18.83
CA MET A 498 -3.49 -15.89 20.28
C MET A 498 -4.75 -16.47 20.93
N ALA A 499 -5.92 -15.93 20.58
CA ALA A 499 -7.20 -16.38 21.13
C ALA A 499 -7.55 -17.80 20.70
N VAL A 500 -7.31 -18.16 19.44
CA VAL A 500 -7.48 -19.53 18.93
C VAL A 500 -6.55 -20.52 19.62
N GLU A 501 -5.30 -20.13 19.86
CA GLU A 501 -4.37 -21.00 20.63
C GLU A 501 -4.85 -21.22 22.06
N ARG A 502 -5.45 -20.21 22.68
CA ARG A 502 -5.97 -20.30 24.04
C ARG A 502 -7.19 -21.24 24.17
N LEU A 503 -7.91 -21.51 23.10
CA LEU A 503 -9.00 -22.48 23.11
C LEU A 503 -8.56 -23.88 23.54
N ALA A 504 -7.28 -24.23 23.40
CA ALA A 504 -6.74 -25.50 23.90
C ALA A 504 -6.94 -25.69 25.41
N LEU A 505 -7.12 -24.62 26.19
CA LEU A 505 -7.43 -24.69 27.62
C LEU A 505 -8.82 -25.28 27.93
N PHE A 506 -9.67 -25.30 26.94
CA PHE A 506 -11.05 -25.81 27.02
C PHE A 506 -11.22 -27.18 26.37
N ASP A 507 -10.10 -27.82 25.96
CA ASP A 507 -10.16 -29.17 25.40
C ASP A 507 -10.65 -30.15 26.46
N VAL A 508 -11.64 -30.98 26.10
CA VAL A 508 -12.22 -32.01 26.94
C VAL A 508 -12.08 -33.37 26.26
N LYS A 509 -12.27 -34.45 27.03
CA LYS A 509 -12.16 -35.82 26.51
C LYS A 509 -13.22 -35.98 25.38
N GLY A 510 -12.75 -36.24 24.16
CA GLY A 510 -13.60 -36.46 22.98
C GLY A 510 -13.90 -35.20 22.15
N PHE A 511 -13.65 -33.98 22.65
CA PHE A 511 -13.90 -32.74 21.90
C PHE A 511 -12.84 -31.66 22.17
N SER A 512 -12.26 -31.13 21.10
CA SER A 512 -11.30 -30.01 21.15
C SER A 512 -11.86 -28.80 20.42
N PRO A 513 -12.32 -27.76 21.16
CA PRO A 513 -12.76 -26.48 20.56
C PRO A 513 -11.67 -25.87 19.67
N GLN A 514 -10.39 -25.96 20.09
CA GLN A 514 -9.28 -25.46 19.29
C GLN A 514 -9.18 -26.14 17.93
N ARG A 515 -9.23 -27.49 17.89
CA ARG A 515 -9.14 -28.23 16.63
C ARG A 515 -10.33 -27.94 15.71
N PHE A 516 -11.54 -27.83 16.27
CA PHE A 516 -12.73 -27.47 15.53
C PHE A 516 -12.57 -26.10 14.85
N VAL A 517 -12.17 -25.08 15.62
CA VAL A 517 -11.95 -23.71 15.08
C VAL A 517 -10.83 -23.70 14.04
N LEU A 518 -9.72 -24.40 14.27
CA LEU A 518 -8.62 -24.48 13.30
C LEU A 518 -9.05 -25.18 11.99
N MET A 519 -9.92 -26.18 12.06
CA MET A 519 -10.48 -26.81 10.87
C MET A 519 -11.39 -25.83 10.11
N ALA A 520 -12.30 -25.15 10.81
CA ALA A 520 -13.17 -24.15 10.22
C ALA A 520 -12.36 -23.02 9.56
N LEU A 521 -11.32 -22.51 10.26
CA LEU A 521 -10.41 -21.51 9.70
C LEU A 521 -9.70 -22.02 8.44
N SER A 522 -9.19 -23.27 8.48
CA SER A 522 -8.51 -23.82 7.30
C SER A 522 -9.44 -23.92 6.09
N VAL A 523 -10.68 -24.36 6.29
CA VAL A 523 -11.69 -24.38 5.21
C VAL A 523 -11.95 -22.98 4.68
N THR A 524 -12.16 -21.99 5.56
CA THR A 524 -12.41 -20.60 5.16
C THR A 524 -11.22 -20.02 4.38
N LEU A 525 -9.98 -20.25 4.82
CA LEU A 525 -8.78 -19.80 4.12
C LEU A 525 -8.70 -20.35 2.70
N TRP A 526 -8.97 -21.65 2.52
CA TRP A 526 -8.93 -22.26 1.19
C TRP A 526 -10.10 -21.88 0.31
N LEU A 527 -11.29 -21.58 0.88
CA LEU A 527 -12.39 -20.97 0.13
C LEU A 527 -12.04 -19.54 -0.33
N ASN A 528 -11.39 -18.74 0.51
CA ASN A 528 -10.90 -17.43 0.12
C ASN A 528 -9.82 -17.54 -0.99
N ALA A 529 -8.90 -18.51 -0.87
CA ALA A 529 -7.92 -18.77 -1.92
C ALA A 529 -8.58 -19.15 -3.24
N LEU A 530 -9.61 -20.01 -3.21
CA LEU A 530 -10.39 -20.40 -4.38
C LEU A 530 -11.08 -19.19 -5.02
N SER A 531 -11.74 -18.35 -4.20
CA SER A 531 -12.35 -17.11 -4.67
C SER A 531 -11.33 -16.20 -5.36
N PHE A 532 -10.12 -16.06 -4.77
CA PHE A 532 -9.06 -15.24 -5.36
C PHE A 532 -8.50 -15.85 -6.66
N VAL A 533 -8.37 -17.17 -6.75
CA VAL A 533 -8.00 -17.87 -8.01
C VAL A 533 -9.04 -17.61 -9.10
N ILE A 534 -10.33 -17.66 -8.75
CA ILE A 534 -11.42 -17.40 -9.69
C ILE A 534 -11.37 -15.95 -10.18
N SER A 535 -11.26 -14.97 -9.26
CA SER A 535 -11.14 -13.56 -9.62
C SER A 535 -9.91 -13.30 -10.50
N PHE A 536 -8.77 -13.88 -10.15
CA PHE A 536 -7.55 -13.79 -10.97
C PHE A 536 -7.74 -14.38 -12.38
N GLY A 537 -8.50 -15.47 -12.49
CA GLY A 537 -8.86 -16.07 -13.78
C GLY A 537 -9.80 -15.19 -14.61
N VAL A 538 -10.78 -14.52 -13.96
CA VAL A 538 -11.71 -13.57 -14.60
C VAL A 538 -10.98 -12.33 -15.09
N ASP A 539 -10.10 -11.76 -14.27
CA ASP A 539 -9.25 -10.60 -14.64
C ASP A 539 -8.30 -10.92 -15.79
N SER A 540 -8.02 -12.22 -15.99
CA SER A 540 -7.24 -12.75 -17.10
C SER A 540 -5.95 -11.97 -17.39
N PRO A 541 -4.99 -11.94 -16.46
CA PRO A 541 -3.73 -11.21 -16.66
C PRO A 541 -2.75 -11.89 -17.61
N PHE A 542 -2.98 -13.19 -17.91
CA PHE A 542 -2.06 -14.02 -18.71
C PHE A 542 -1.83 -13.52 -20.13
N PRO A 543 -2.83 -13.05 -20.90
CA PRO A 543 -2.59 -12.50 -22.24
C PRO A 543 -1.60 -11.33 -22.21
N TYR A 544 -1.71 -10.45 -21.21
CA TYR A 544 -0.77 -9.34 -21.03
C TYR A 544 0.64 -9.82 -20.69
N PHE A 545 0.78 -10.80 -19.78
CA PHE A 545 2.10 -11.38 -19.46
C PHE A 545 2.76 -12.03 -20.66
N ALA A 546 1.97 -12.72 -21.45
CA ALA A 546 2.44 -13.41 -22.64
C ALA A 546 2.67 -12.46 -23.84
N GLY A 547 2.40 -11.16 -23.70
CA GLY A 547 2.52 -10.22 -24.81
C GLY A 547 1.51 -10.47 -25.95
N LEU A 548 0.44 -11.19 -25.66
CA LEU A 548 -0.69 -11.43 -26.56
C LEU A 548 -1.71 -10.29 -26.49
N GLU A 549 -1.65 -9.51 -25.44
CA GLU A 549 -2.45 -8.30 -25.19
C GLU A 549 -1.48 -7.13 -24.94
N THR A 550 -1.66 -6.01 -25.64
CA THR A 550 -0.87 -4.80 -25.40
C THR A 550 -1.30 -4.10 -24.13
N ARG A 551 -0.51 -3.12 -23.67
CA ARG A 551 -0.87 -2.29 -22.51
C ARG A 551 -2.18 -1.54 -22.76
N GLU A 552 -2.36 -1.01 -23.95
CA GLU A 552 -3.54 -0.28 -24.37
C GLU A 552 -4.80 -1.16 -24.38
N GLN A 553 -4.69 -2.38 -24.92
CA GLN A 553 -5.79 -3.36 -24.93
C GLN A 553 -6.17 -3.79 -23.51
N PHE A 554 -5.18 -4.04 -22.65
CA PHE A 554 -5.42 -4.34 -21.24
C PHE A 554 -6.17 -3.21 -20.54
N LEU A 555 -5.73 -1.97 -20.75
CA LEU A 555 -6.34 -0.78 -20.15
C LEU A 555 -7.75 -0.51 -20.69
N ASP A 556 -7.98 -0.69 -21.99
CA ASP A 556 -9.32 -0.56 -22.59
C ASP A 556 -10.29 -1.58 -21.99
N ARG A 557 -9.86 -2.85 -21.83
CA ARG A 557 -10.67 -3.90 -21.23
C ARG A 557 -11.03 -3.65 -19.76
N HIS A 558 -10.14 -3.04 -18.97
CA HIS A 558 -10.35 -2.83 -17.53
C HIS A 558 -10.93 -1.46 -17.18
N LEU A 559 -10.66 -0.45 -17.98
CA LEU A 559 -11.06 0.94 -17.70
C LEU A 559 -12.18 1.44 -18.64
N GLY A 560 -12.44 0.72 -19.75
CA GLY A 560 -13.54 1.00 -20.68
C GLY A 560 -13.53 2.43 -21.20
N ASP A 561 -14.69 3.07 -21.15
CA ASP A 561 -14.92 4.41 -21.70
C ASP A 561 -13.95 5.48 -21.18
N TYR A 562 -13.55 5.37 -19.92
CA TYR A 562 -12.53 6.27 -19.35
C TYR A 562 -11.21 6.20 -20.13
N TYR A 563 -10.72 4.99 -20.43
CA TYR A 563 -9.47 4.87 -21.18
C TYR A 563 -9.62 5.29 -22.63
N ARG A 564 -10.77 5.00 -23.25
CA ARG A 564 -11.07 5.40 -24.65
C ARG A 564 -11.08 6.92 -24.80
N VAL A 565 -11.73 7.64 -23.88
CA VAL A 565 -11.72 9.10 -23.94
C VAL A 565 -10.33 9.69 -23.73
N LEU A 566 -9.51 9.11 -22.82
CA LEU A 566 -8.13 9.55 -22.67
C LEU A 566 -7.25 9.23 -23.88
N SER A 567 -7.46 8.07 -24.52
CA SER A 567 -6.78 7.75 -25.78
C SER A 567 -7.11 8.77 -26.86
N TYR A 568 -8.38 9.16 -27.01
CA TYR A 568 -8.79 10.23 -27.92
C TYR A 568 -8.11 11.55 -27.58
N VAL A 569 -8.13 11.98 -26.32
CA VAL A 569 -7.46 13.21 -25.84
C VAL A 569 -5.95 13.14 -26.17
N ASN A 570 -5.31 11.99 -25.95
CA ASN A 570 -3.88 11.82 -26.18
C ASN A 570 -3.48 11.81 -27.65
N GLU A 571 -4.33 11.32 -28.54
CA GLU A 571 -4.02 11.13 -29.96
C GLU A 571 -4.51 12.29 -30.83
N LYS A 572 -5.69 12.84 -30.53
CA LYS A 572 -6.37 13.81 -31.41
C LYS A 572 -6.13 15.25 -30.99
N LEU A 573 -5.98 15.54 -29.69
CA LEU A 573 -5.73 16.91 -29.27
C LEU A 573 -4.26 17.32 -29.48
N PRO A 574 -4.00 18.62 -29.75
CA PRO A 574 -2.61 19.09 -29.88
C PRO A 574 -1.81 18.91 -28.59
N PRO A 575 -0.48 18.77 -28.66
CA PRO A 575 0.37 18.62 -27.46
C PRO A 575 0.22 19.76 -26.45
N SER A 576 -0.12 20.96 -26.89
CA SER A 576 -0.35 22.15 -26.07
C SER A 576 -1.72 22.19 -25.41
N ALA A 577 -2.64 21.28 -25.73
CA ALA A 577 -3.99 21.26 -25.18
C ALA A 577 -3.98 21.21 -23.66
N ARG A 578 -4.75 22.10 -23.04
CA ARG A 578 -5.02 22.15 -21.62
C ARG A 578 -6.48 21.75 -21.37
N VAL A 579 -6.68 20.61 -20.71
CA VAL A 579 -7.99 19.97 -20.57
C VAL A 579 -8.44 20.04 -19.11
N LEU A 580 -9.57 20.67 -18.84
CA LEU A 580 -10.23 20.66 -17.55
C LEU A 580 -11.12 19.41 -17.47
N PHE A 581 -11.01 18.63 -16.40
CA PHE A 581 -11.93 17.53 -16.12
C PHE A 581 -13.02 18.00 -15.14
N LEU A 582 -14.25 17.61 -15.42
CA LEU A 582 -15.39 17.81 -14.54
C LEU A 582 -15.98 16.44 -14.17
N TRP A 583 -16.11 16.17 -12.88
CA TRP A 583 -16.57 14.89 -12.28
C TRP A 583 -15.71 13.68 -12.65
N GLU A 584 -14.48 13.88 -13.13
CA GLU A 584 -13.53 12.80 -13.37
C GLU A 584 -12.20 13.10 -12.62
N PRO A 585 -11.90 12.38 -11.54
CA PRO A 585 -10.70 12.63 -10.74
C PRO A 585 -9.44 11.96 -11.27
N ARG A 586 -9.57 10.94 -12.14
CA ARG A 586 -8.44 10.16 -12.64
C ARG A 586 -7.76 10.87 -13.81
N SER A 587 -6.46 11.06 -13.76
CA SER A 587 -5.69 11.69 -14.83
C SER A 587 -4.35 11.01 -15.15
N TYR A 588 -4.06 9.87 -14.53
CA TYR A 588 -2.77 9.19 -14.66
C TYR A 588 -2.39 8.89 -16.12
N TYR A 589 -3.35 8.43 -16.93
CA TYR A 589 -3.12 8.09 -18.34
C TYR A 589 -3.22 9.28 -19.30
N CYS A 590 -3.53 10.49 -18.84
CA CYS A 590 -3.50 11.67 -19.69
C CYS A 590 -2.05 12.05 -20.04
N ARG A 591 -1.79 12.34 -21.33
CA ARG A 591 -0.50 12.81 -21.88
C ARG A 591 -0.55 14.29 -22.31
N ARG A 592 -1.64 15.01 -22.00
CA ARG A 592 -1.81 16.44 -22.19
C ARG A 592 -1.75 17.15 -20.85
N GLN A 593 -1.88 18.47 -20.84
CA GLN A 593 -1.99 19.21 -19.57
C GLN A 593 -3.40 19.04 -19.01
N CYS A 594 -3.64 17.92 -18.31
CA CYS A 594 -4.93 17.61 -17.72
C CYS A 594 -5.03 18.11 -16.28
N SER A 595 -6.10 18.84 -15.98
CA SER A 595 -6.47 19.31 -14.64
C SER A 595 -7.66 18.48 -14.14
N PRO A 596 -7.43 17.44 -13.32
CA PRO A 596 -8.49 16.55 -12.86
C PRO A 596 -9.37 17.22 -11.81
N ASP A 597 -10.58 16.67 -11.64
CA ASP A 597 -11.51 17.04 -10.57
C ASP A 597 -11.30 16.12 -9.34
N ALA A 598 -10.15 16.29 -8.69
CA ALA A 598 -9.60 15.33 -7.73
C ALA A 598 -10.52 15.04 -6.53
N ILE A 599 -11.36 15.99 -6.10
CA ILE A 599 -12.31 15.83 -5.00
C ILE A 599 -13.75 16.09 -5.45
N LEU A 600 -14.00 16.11 -6.75
CA LEU A 600 -15.32 16.29 -7.39
C LEU A 600 -15.99 17.63 -7.02
N ASP A 601 -15.19 18.66 -6.76
CA ASP A 601 -15.65 20.00 -6.37
C ASP A 601 -15.48 21.06 -7.47
N ARG A 602 -14.78 20.73 -8.55
CA ARG A 602 -14.25 21.70 -9.53
C ARG A 602 -15.33 22.64 -10.06
N PHE A 603 -16.46 22.12 -10.48
CA PHE A 603 -17.54 22.94 -11.01
C PHE A 603 -18.17 23.82 -9.92
N LYS A 604 -18.46 23.27 -8.74
CA LYS A 604 -19.05 24.00 -7.62
C LYS A 604 -18.10 25.08 -7.10
N HIS A 605 -16.79 24.80 -7.08
CA HIS A 605 -15.78 25.79 -6.69
C HIS A 605 -15.68 26.93 -7.70
N LEU A 606 -15.75 26.65 -9.00
CA LEU A 606 -15.83 27.68 -10.04
C LEU A 606 -17.08 28.54 -9.88
N ARG A 607 -18.22 27.93 -9.59
CA ARG A 607 -19.48 28.66 -9.28
C ARG A 607 -19.31 29.53 -8.04
N PHE A 608 -18.71 29.04 -6.99
CA PHE A 608 -18.43 29.80 -5.77
C PHE A 608 -17.54 31.02 -6.04
N LEU A 609 -16.50 30.89 -6.85
CA LEU A 609 -15.54 31.96 -7.13
C LEU A 609 -16.03 32.98 -8.13
N TYR A 610 -16.73 32.56 -9.18
CA TYR A 610 -17.04 33.42 -10.35
C TYR A 610 -18.51 33.67 -10.56
N GLY A 611 -19.39 32.92 -9.94
CA GLY A 611 -20.84 33.16 -9.92
C GLY A 611 -21.59 32.69 -11.17
N ASP A 612 -21.36 33.23 -12.35
CA ASP A 612 -22.13 32.99 -13.57
C ASP A 612 -21.31 32.30 -14.68
N ALA A 613 -22.02 31.84 -15.73
CA ALA A 613 -21.43 31.11 -16.84
C ALA A 613 -20.42 31.96 -17.65
N GLU A 614 -20.69 33.24 -17.87
CA GLU A 614 -19.81 34.15 -18.64
C GLU A 614 -18.47 34.33 -17.90
N SER A 615 -18.54 34.57 -16.58
CA SER A 615 -17.34 34.76 -15.72
C SER A 615 -16.51 33.50 -15.63
N ILE A 616 -17.15 32.33 -15.55
CA ILE A 616 -16.45 31.02 -15.59
C ILE A 616 -15.76 30.81 -16.93
N ALA A 617 -16.48 31.08 -18.06
CA ALA A 617 -15.92 30.94 -19.41
C ALA A 617 -14.72 31.88 -19.63
N ARG A 618 -14.83 33.13 -19.15
CA ARG A 618 -13.73 34.10 -19.17
C ARG A 618 -12.52 33.63 -18.38
N TYR A 619 -12.71 33.07 -17.18
CA TYR A 619 -11.66 32.48 -16.38
C TYR A 619 -10.99 31.32 -17.10
N LEU A 620 -11.75 30.38 -17.66
CA LEU A 620 -11.19 29.22 -18.35
C LEU A 620 -10.28 29.64 -19.52
N ARG A 621 -10.72 30.64 -20.31
CA ARG A 621 -9.91 31.20 -21.40
C ARG A 621 -8.65 31.90 -20.88
N ALA A 622 -8.76 32.69 -19.83
CA ALA A 622 -7.64 33.42 -19.24
C ALA A 622 -6.57 32.45 -18.69
N GLU A 623 -7.00 31.33 -18.13
CA GLU A 623 -6.12 30.25 -17.66
C GLU A 623 -5.58 29.37 -18.80
N GLY A 624 -6.03 29.60 -20.04
CA GLY A 624 -5.58 28.84 -21.21
C GLY A 624 -6.17 27.43 -21.32
N PHE A 625 -7.30 27.16 -20.69
CA PHE A 625 -8.02 25.92 -20.94
C PHE A 625 -8.60 25.92 -22.33
N SER A 626 -8.19 24.96 -23.15
CA SER A 626 -8.67 24.78 -24.51
C SER A 626 -9.85 23.79 -24.61
N HIS A 627 -9.94 22.88 -23.68
CA HIS A 627 -10.96 21.83 -23.68
C HIS A 627 -11.51 21.54 -22.29
N VAL A 628 -12.74 21.01 -22.25
CA VAL A 628 -13.39 20.49 -21.06
C VAL A 628 -13.80 19.04 -21.31
N LEU A 629 -13.34 18.13 -20.45
CA LEU A 629 -13.81 16.75 -20.41
C LEU A 629 -14.92 16.64 -19.36
N PHE A 630 -16.14 16.41 -19.80
CA PHE A 630 -17.31 16.27 -18.95
C PHE A 630 -17.68 14.79 -18.77
N HIS A 631 -17.61 14.30 -17.53
CA HIS A 631 -18.06 12.95 -17.16
C HIS A 631 -19.54 12.99 -16.77
N LYS A 632 -20.40 12.82 -17.77
CA LYS A 632 -21.87 12.89 -17.63
C LYS A 632 -22.40 11.88 -16.63
N ALA A 633 -21.99 10.60 -16.74
CA ALA A 633 -22.43 9.55 -15.83
C ALA A 633 -21.99 9.82 -14.36
N GLY A 634 -20.79 10.38 -14.16
CA GLY A 634 -20.32 10.80 -12.83
C GLY A 634 -21.17 11.94 -12.26
N PHE A 635 -21.51 12.93 -13.08
CA PHE A 635 -22.41 14.01 -12.70
C PHE A 635 -23.81 13.50 -12.31
N GLU A 636 -24.41 12.65 -13.15
CA GLU A 636 -25.73 12.06 -12.89
C GLU A 636 -25.75 11.19 -11.63
N GLN A 637 -24.68 10.44 -11.38
CA GLN A 637 -24.53 9.63 -10.17
C GLN A 637 -24.49 10.51 -8.90
N ILE A 638 -23.73 11.62 -8.95
CA ILE A 638 -23.62 12.55 -7.83
C ILE A 638 -24.95 13.24 -7.58
N LEU A 639 -25.62 13.69 -8.66
CA LEU A 639 -26.95 14.30 -8.59
C LEU A 639 -27.98 13.35 -7.97
N ALA A 640 -27.97 12.07 -8.35
CA ALA A 640 -28.87 11.04 -7.82
C ALA A 640 -28.56 10.68 -6.36
N ALA A 641 -27.28 10.67 -5.98
CA ALA A 641 -26.84 10.31 -4.63
C ALA A 641 -27.19 11.37 -3.57
N ARG A 642 -27.48 12.58 -3.95
CA ARG A 642 -27.85 13.73 -3.09
C ARG A 642 -26.84 14.06 -1.98
N PHE A 643 -25.64 13.53 -2.03
CA PHE A 643 -24.61 13.87 -1.06
C PHE A 643 -23.87 15.18 -1.39
N ASP A 644 -24.04 15.64 -2.64
CA ASP A 644 -23.57 16.92 -3.14
C ASP A 644 -24.81 17.79 -3.48
N PRO A 645 -25.02 18.91 -2.81
CA PRO A 645 -26.15 19.77 -3.09
C PRO A 645 -25.91 20.54 -4.39
N ILE A 646 -26.09 19.87 -5.53
CA ILE A 646 -26.18 20.53 -6.83
C ILE A 646 -27.54 21.21 -6.91
N LEU A 647 -27.51 22.52 -6.89
CA LEU A 647 -28.70 23.33 -6.93
C LEU A 647 -29.23 23.45 -8.38
N PRO A 648 -30.54 23.75 -8.60
CA PRO A 648 -31.08 24.02 -9.95
C PRO A 648 -30.31 25.07 -10.72
N GLU A 649 -29.84 26.12 -10.03
CA GLU A 649 -29.02 27.20 -10.59
C GLU A 649 -27.64 26.73 -11.08
N ASP A 650 -27.06 25.69 -10.42
CA ASP A 650 -25.79 25.07 -10.84
C ASP A 650 -26.02 24.34 -12.18
N VAL A 651 -27.14 23.61 -12.30
CA VAL A 651 -27.51 22.88 -13.52
C VAL A 651 -27.75 23.86 -14.66
N GLU A 652 -28.44 24.99 -14.41
CA GLU A 652 -28.68 26.02 -15.40
C GLU A 652 -27.37 26.66 -15.88
N THR A 653 -26.47 27.00 -14.95
CA THR A 653 -25.16 27.55 -15.32
C THR A 653 -24.34 26.56 -16.14
N LEU A 654 -24.37 25.28 -15.79
CA LEU A 654 -23.68 24.23 -16.56
C LEU A 654 -24.25 24.12 -17.96
N ARG A 655 -25.59 24.17 -18.10
CA ARG A 655 -26.26 24.14 -19.40
C ARG A 655 -25.87 25.35 -20.25
N THR A 656 -25.90 26.58 -19.69
CA THR A 656 -25.46 27.77 -20.37
C THR A 656 -24.02 27.68 -20.87
N LEU A 657 -23.10 27.13 -20.03
CA LEU A 657 -21.72 26.88 -20.45
C LEU A 657 -21.65 25.92 -21.63
N GLN A 658 -22.44 24.86 -21.62
CA GLN A 658 -22.45 23.83 -22.67
C GLN A 658 -23.08 24.34 -23.99
N GLU A 659 -24.08 25.22 -23.93
CA GLU A 659 -24.79 25.71 -25.09
C GLU A 659 -24.13 26.96 -25.72
N GLU A 660 -23.59 27.89 -24.90
CA GLU A 660 -23.11 29.19 -25.37
C GLU A 660 -21.58 29.30 -25.45
N TYR A 661 -20.86 28.70 -24.54
CA TYR A 661 -19.41 28.89 -24.35
C TYR A 661 -18.56 27.67 -24.72
N TRP A 662 -19.14 26.47 -24.80
CA TRP A 662 -18.45 25.27 -25.16
C TRP A 662 -19.03 24.63 -26.41
N GLN A 663 -18.16 24.19 -27.30
CA GLN A 663 -18.58 23.47 -28.51
C GLN A 663 -18.34 21.99 -28.31
N PRO A 664 -19.36 21.10 -28.42
CA PRO A 664 -19.14 19.67 -28.37
C PRO A 664 -18.24 19.28 -29.56
N LEU A 665 -17.11 18.66 -29.23
CA LEU A 665 -16.12 18.18 -30.19
C LEU A 665 -16.35 16.70 -30.51
N GLU A 666 -16.54 15.89 -29.47
CA GLU A 666 -16.72 14.45 -29.59
C GLU A 666 -17.48 13.89 -28.39
N GLN A 667 -18.46 13.04 -28.68
CA GLN A 667 -19.10 12.20 -27.68
C GLN A 667 -18.55 10.77 -27.83
N ILE A 668 -17.62 10.38 -26.96
CA ILE A 668 -16.87 9.13 -27.09
C ILE A 668 -17.67 7.95 -26.57
N SER A 669 -18.64 8.21 -25.66
CA SER A 669 -19.60 7.24 -25.13
C SER A 669 -20.79 7.98 -24.57
N GLU A 670 -21.77 7.26 -24.04
CA GLU A 670 -22.87 7.89 -23.28
C GLU A 670 -22.36 8.57 -22.00
N SER A 671 -21.17 8.15 -21.51
CA SER A 671 -20.61 8.61 -20.24
C SER A 671 -19.72 9.84 -20.35
N TYR A 672 -19.10 10.14 -21.51
CA TYR A 672 -18.11 11.21 -21.66
C TYR A 672 -18.38 12.08 -22.87
N VAL A 673 -18.32 13.40 -22.66
CA VAL A 673 -18.36 14.39 -23.70
C VAL A 673 -17.14 15.31 -23.61
N LEU A 674 -16.44 15.47 -24.72
CA LEU A 674 -15.32 16.41 -24.84
C LEU A 674 -15.81 17.68 -25.54
N TYR A 675 -15.59 18.83 -24.92
CA TYR A 675 -15.92 20.16 -25.44
C TYR A 675 -14.66 20.94 -25.76
N GLU A 676 -14.71 21.76 -26.77
CA GLU A 676 -13.76 22.84 -27.03
C GLU A 676 -14.28 24.14 -26.38
N VAL A 677 -13.40 24.89 -25.69
CA VAL A 677 -13.71 26.16 -25.03
C VAL A 677 -13.65 27.27 -26.11
N ARG A 678 -14.77 27.98 -26.33
CA ARG A 678 -14.90 29.09 -27.27
C ARG A 678 -14.45 30.42 -26.69
#